data_6cfc3406549390df1587f492f16aa552
#
_entry.id   6cfc3406549390df1587f492f16aa552
#
_cell.length_a   1.000
_cell.length_b   1.000
_cell.length_c   1.000
_cell.angle_alpha   90.00
_cell.angle_beta   90.00
_cell.angle_gamma   90.00
#
_symmetry.space_group_name_H-M   'P 1'
#
loop_
_entity.id
_entity.type
_entity.pdbx_description
1 polymer ?
#
loop_
_entity_poly.entity_id
_entity_poly.type
_entity_poly.pdbx_seq_one_letter_code
_entity_poly.pdbx_strand_id
1 'polypeptide(L)'
;MDIEKIAAKLRPLMPDKISQWMKARELADPELKSLIEKQIISIAYKTFGDFHNKILLSLPPENKSNGPINLGTIIYDKEKWSLGLTYGEIIQNTAILGRSGAGKTNVTFHILNQLIEKKIPFVFMDWKRTVRHLIPNFKDKLNIYTPGRNLVKFPFNPFVVPPGIESNVYVNQLVDVMSQAFTLGDGSRSILRKAIAPIYNQGNLCPTVGDIIKELEKVPDTGRMGGWKVTAMRAMESLEFSDISSKDQISQQQLAQKMLHENTVIELDALAQESKKFLIPLLCLWLYYVRLNSPEREKLKLIIFIEEAHHVLHKREQTSNETILEMLFRQCRELGIGIVVIDQHPHLLSSAAMGNTYTSIFLNQKDPADINKAAAVCLLDADEKKYFSILPVGQGIVKLQDRWTSPIHIQFPLININKGSVTDDILARYSAINNAKTTGSSRNTSVLKHNFSMLQPELGQVPRIPLYDIPLEAPAFAFIEDVLQHPNDGVKARYKRLGLSTGTANRLKDQLISQGWLEDQTVDIGQTRKVILRLTKQSKGALGLDTSEPEYGSITHEYWKRFYAQRFREQGYHVEFEVPRESGRVDVVARKDGEKIAIEIETGKSDFIRNVQQNLVAKYNKVLVIATDKNAFEKIEKKLAQGSLLIAGRVELILAAE
;
A
#
# COMPACT_ATOMS: atom_id res chain seq x y z
N MET A 1 6.61 -41.25 10.18
CA MET A 1 5.55 -40.31 9.78
C MET A 1 4.48 -40.40 10.82
N ASP A 2 4.10 -39.28 11.45
CA ASP A 2 3.09 -39.27 12.52
C ASP A 2 1.70 -39.49 11.91
N ILE A 3 1.11 -40.65 12.16
CA ILE A 3 -0.19 -41.05 11.61
C ILE A 3 -1.33 -40.19 12.14
N GLU A 4 -1.19 -39.68 13.37
CA GLU A 4 -2.19 -38.81 13.99
C GLU A 4 -2.27 -37.47 13.27
N LYS A 5 -1.12 -36.92 12.88
CA LYS A 5 -1.04 -35.69 12.06
C LYS A 5 -1.67 -35.91 10.68
N ILE A 6 -1.43 -37.06 10.04
CA ILE A 6 -2.02 -37.38 8.73
C ILE A 6 -3.53 -37.54 8.85
N ALA A 7 -4.00 -38.26 9.86
CA ALA A 7 -5.41 -38.44 10.14
C ALA A 7 -6.11 -37.09 10.45
N ALA A 8 -5.46 -36.21 11.20
CA ALA A 8 -5.96 -34.87 11.46
C ALA A 8 -6.16 -34.04 10.18
N LYS A 9 -5.23 -34.17 9.19
CA LYS A 9 -5.38 -33.52 7.87
C LYS A 9 -6.51 -34.09 7.01
N LEU A 10 -6.83 -35.37 7.13
CA LEU A 10 -7.95 -35.98 6.41
C LEU A 10 -9.32 -35.77 7.08
N ARG A 11 -9.36 -35.58 8.39
CA ARG A 11 -10.59 -35.47 9.19
C ARG A 11 -11.56 -34.38 8.70
N PRO A 12 -11.14 -33.19 8.27
CA PRO A 12 -12.07 -32.18 7.76
C PRO A 12 -12.82 -32.61 6.48
N LEU A 13 -12.26 -33.53 5.69
CA LEU A 13 -12.87 -34.02 4.45
C LEU A 13 -13.64 -35.32 4.63
N MET A 14 -13.25 -36.13 5.62
CA MET A 14 -13.81 -37.48 5.86
C MET A 14 -13.94 -37.78 7.37
N PRO A 15 -14.72 -36.98 8.12
CA PRO A 15 -14.72 -37.03 9.58
C PRO A 15 -15.07 -38.41 10.16
N ASP A 16 -16.16 -39.02 9.67
CA ASP A 16 -16.67 -40.30 10.18
C ASP A 16 -15.71 -41.44 9.88
N LYS A 17 -15.22 -41.51 8.64
CA LYS A 17 -14.34 -42.56 8.19
C LYS A 17 -12.98 -42.55 8.93
N ILE A 18 -12.40 -41.38 9.09
CA ILE A 18 -11.13 -41.25 9.82
C ILE A 18 -11.32 -41.52 11.30
N SER A 19 -12.44 -41.08 11.91
CA SER A 19 -12.75 -41.37 13.31
C SER A 19 -12.93 -42.87 13.57
N GLN A 20 -13.61 -43.58 12.67
CA GLN A 20 -13.74 -45.03 12.72
C GLN A 20 -12.39 -45.75 12.60
N TRP A 21 -11.55 -45.33 11.66
CA TRP A 21 -10.25 -45.96 11.47
C TRP A 21 -9.29 -45.69 12.61
N MET A 22 -9.31 -44.51 13.20
CA MET A 22 -8.47 -44.22 14.38
C MET A 22 -8.90 -45.04 15.58
N LYS A 23 -10.21 -45.23 15.80
CA LYS A 23 -10.73 -46.13 16.85
C LYS A 23 -10.35 -47.60 16.59
N ALA A 24 -10.51 -48.04 15.35
CA ALA A 24 -10.09 -49.39 14.96
C ALA A 24 -8.58 -49.63 15.18
N ARG A 25 -7.76 -48.62 14.88
CA ARG A 25 -6.31 -48.64 15.09
C ARG A 25 -5.93 -48.81 16.57
N GLU A 26 -6.67 -48.17 17.47
CA GLU A 26 -6.44 -48.28 18.93
C GLU A 26 -6.70 -49.70 19.46
N LEU A 27 -7.67 -50.42 18.87
CA LEU A 27 -8.09 -51.75 19.28
C LEU A 27 -7.39 -52.88 18.51
N ALA A 28 -6.64 -52.56 17.47
CA ALA A 28 -6.04 -53.53 16.54
C ALA A 28 -4.75 -54.13 17.09
N ASP A 29 -4.50 -55.40 16.73
CA ASP A 29 -3.19 -56.01 16.85
C ASP A 29 -2.13 -55.35 15.99
N PRO A 30 -0.83 -55.63 16.17
CA PRO A 30 0.23 -54.94 15.43
C PRO A 30 0.15 -55.07 13.89
N GLU A 31 -0.37 -56.17 13.36
CA GLU A 31 -0.48 -56.41 11.91
C GLU A 31 -1.63 -55.58 11.32
N LEU A 32 -2.78 -55.64 11.92
CA LEU A 32 -3.96 -54.88 11.52
C LEU A 32 -3.73 -53.37 11.71
N LYS A 33 -3.05 -52.98 12.79
CA LYS A 33 -2.63 -51.58 13.00
C LYS A 33 -1.77 -51.06 11.85
N SER A 34 -0.77 -51.81 11.40
CA SER A 34 0.08 -51.48 10.26
C SER A 34 -0.72 -51.34 8.95
N LEU A 35 -1.73 -52.20 8.74
CA LEU A 35 -2.60 -52.13 7.57
C LEU A 35 -3.47 -50.85 7.58
N ILE A 36 -4.07 -50.53 8.71
CA ILE A 36 -4.88 -49.30 8.87
C ILE A 36 -4.01 -48.06 8.64
N GLU A 37 -2.80 -48.00 9.17
CA GLU A 37 -1.86 -46.92 8.98
C GLU A 37 -1.49 -46.72 7.51
N LYS A 38 -1.17 -47.83 6.79
CA LYS A 38 -0.90 -47.82 5.35
C LYS A 38 -2.11 -47.33 4.55
N GLN A 39 -3.32 -47.70 4.93
CA GLN A 39 -4.55 -47.23 4.28
C GLN A 39 -4.75 -45.70 4.50
N ILE A 40 -4.57 -45.19 5.72
CA ILE A 40 -4.65 -43.76 6.00
C ILE A 40 -3.64 -42.98 5.16
N ILE A 41 -2.40 -43.44 5.10
CA ILE A 41 -1.33 -42.86 4.29
C ILE A 41 -1.69 -42.89 2.78
N SER A 42 -2.18 -44.02 2.27
CA SER A 42 -2.57 -44.17 0.88
C SER A 42 -3.70 -43.19 0.49
N ILE A 43 -4.68 -43.05 1.37
CA ILE A 43 -5.76 -42.09 1.13
C ILE A 43 -5.27 -40.63 1.19
N ALA A 44 -4.36 -40.32 2.10
CA ALA A 44 -3.75 -38.97 2.13
C ALA A 44 -3.05 -38.66 0.81
N TYR A 45 -2.24 -39.58 0.29
CA TYR A 45 -1.61 -39.40 -1.03
C TYR A 45 -2.63 -39.33 -2.18
N LYS A 46 -3.69 -40.12 -2.14
CA LYS A 46 -4.75 -40.08 -3.17
C LYS A 46 -5.53 -38.76 -3.11
N THR A 47 -5.77 -38.22 -1.92
CA THR A 47 -6.58 -36.99 -1.71
C THR A 47 -5.75 -35.75 -2.01
N PHE A 48 -4.56 -35.68 -1.47
CA PHE A 48 -3.75 -34.45 -1.47
C PHE A 48 -2.56 -34.51 -2.45
N GLY A 49 -2.20 -35.67 -3.00
CA GLY A 49 -0.93 -35.88 -3.71
C GLY A 49 0.25 -35.78 -2.75
N ASP A 50 1.32 -35.13 -3.15
CA ASP A 50 2.43 -34.81 -2.23
C ASP A 50 1.98 -33.69 -1.26
N PHE A 51 1.55 -34.11 -0.07
CA PHE A 51 1.05 -33.20 0.96
C PHE A 51 2.14 -32.66 1.89
N HIS A 52 3.39 -33.07 1.74
CA HIS A 52 4.49 -32.61 2.61
C HIS A 52 4.78 -31.12 2.45
N ASN A 53 4.55 -30.59 1.25
CA ASN A 53 4.77 -29.18 0.92
C ASN A 53 3.46 -28.36 0.81
N LYS A 54 2.30 -28.98 1.11
CA LYS A 54 1.02 -28.28 1.09
C LYS A 54 0.69 -27.68 2.44
N ILE A 55 0.12 -26.48 2.42
CA ILE A 55 -0.42 -25.80 3.62
C ILE A 55 -1.82 -26.36 3.87
N LEU A 56 -1.91 -27.35 4.74
CA LEU A 56 -3.18 -27.97 5.16
C LEU A 56 -3.37 -27.70 6.65
N LEU A 57 -4.11 -26.63 6.96
CA LEU A 57 -4.37 -26.20 8.34
C LEU A 57 -5.74 -26.70 8.83
N SER A 58 -6.71 -25.81 9.02
CA SER A 58 -8.05 -26.19 9.45
C SER A 58 -9.10 -25.76 8.44
N LEU A 59 -10.20 -26.47 8.40
CA LEU A 59 -11.37 -26.16 7.57
C LEU A 59 -12.59 -25.99 8.50
N PRO A 60 -12.92 -24.73 8.88
CA PRO A 60 -14.13 -24.48 9.64
C PRO A 60 -15.37 -24.82 8.80
N PRO A 61 -16.47 -25.29 9.40
CA PRO A 61 -17.73 -25.46 8.69
C PRO A 61 -18.22 -24.14 8.09
N GLU A 62 -18.94 -24.20 6.97
CA GLU A 62 -19.42 -23.02 6.25
C GLU A 62 -20.25 -22.08 7.14
N ASN A 63 -21.12 -22.62 7.98
CA ASN A 63 -21.95 -21.85 8.91
C ASN A 63 -21.13 -21.12 10.00
N LYS A 64 -19.88 -21.54 10.25
CA LYS A 64 -18.94 -20.86 11.15
C LYS A 64 -17.94 -19.96 10.43
N SER A 65 -18.05 -19.83 9.11
CA SER A 65 -17.11 -19.03 8.30
C SER A 65 -17.69 -17.69 7.86
N ASN A 66 -19.01 -17.52 7.92
CA ASN A 66 -19.70 -16.34 7.40
C ASN A 66 -19.51 -15.10 8.29
N GLY A 67 -19.41 -13.94 7.65
CA GLY A 67 -19.37 -12.63 8.29
C GLY A 67 -19.52 -11.50 7.29
N PRO A 68 -20.00 -10.32 7.72
CA PRO A 68 -20.28 -9.19 6.82
C PRO A 68 -19.03 -8.59 6.17
N ILE A 69 -17.84 -8.76 6.76
CA ILE A 69 -16.58 -8.30 6.21
C ILE A 69 -15.83 -9.51 5.66
N ASN A 70 -15.96 -9.74 4.37
CA ASN A 70 -15.30 -10.85 3.69
C ASN A 70 -13.79 -10.65 3.67
N LEU A 71 -13.02 -11.62 4.14
CA LEU A 71 -11.56 -11.62 4.03
C LEU A 71 -11.07 -12.30 2.74
N GLY A 72 -11.75 -13.34 2.29
CA GLY A 72 -11.35 -14.11 1.11
C GLY A 72 -11.84 -15.55 1.15
N THR A 73 -11.27 -16.40 0.31
CA THR A 73 -11.67 -17.80 0.14
C THR A 73 -10.74 -18.72 0.95
N ILE A 74 -11.32 -19.65 1.71
CA ILE A 74 -10.57 -20.65 2.47
C ILE A 74 -9.95 -21.64 1.49
N ILE A 75 -8.66 -21.94 1.69
CA ILE A 75 -7.93 -22.96 0.94
C ILE A 75 -7.73 -24.19 1.82
N TYR A 76 -8.27 -25.32 1.40
CA TYR A 76 -7.97 -26.61 1.99
C TYR A 76 -7.82 -27.65 0.87
N ASP A 77 -6.59 -27.87 0.40
CA ASP A 77 -6.23 -28.53 -0.86
C ASP A 77 -6.77 -27.81 -2.11
N LYS A 78 -8.05 -27.45 -2.10
CA LYS A 78 -8.74 -26.61 -3.10
C LYS A 78 -9.45 -25.45 -2.42
N GLU A 79 -9.87 -24.48 -3.19
CA GLU A 79 -10.74 -23.41 -2.72
C GLU A 79 -12.05 -23.97 -2.19
N LYS A 80 -12.52 -23.39 -1.10
CA LYS A 80 -13.76 -23.75 -0.40
C LYS A 80 -14.72 -22.55 -0.38
N TRP A 81 -15.37 -22.30 0.73
CA TRP A 81 -16.22 -21.15 0.98
C TRP A 81 -15.43 -19.96 1.52
N SER A 82 -16.10 -18.80 1.56
CA SER A 82 -15.49 -17.57 2.05
C SER A 82 -15.37 -17.55 3.57
N LEU A 83 -14.32 -16.86 4.06
CA LEU A 83 -14.19 -16.45 5.45
C LEU A 83 -14.51 -14.97 5.59
N GLY A 84 -15.47 -14.62 6.41
CA GLY A 84 -15.81 -13.24 6.76
C GLY A 84 -15.69 -12.98 8.27
N LEU A 85 -15.38 -11.74 8.64
CA LEU A 85 -15.41 -11.27 10.03
C LEU A 85 -16.77 -10.69 10.39
N THR A 86 -17.21 -10.94 11.60
CA THR A 86 -18.36 -10.25 12.19
C THR A 86 -17.96 -8.86 12.71
N TYR A 87 -18.92 -7.97 12.90
CA TYR A 87 -18.66 -6.67 13.52
C TYR A 87 -18.14 -6.80 14.96
N GLY A 88 -18.59 -7.84 15.69
CA GLY A 88 -18.09 -8.15 17.02
C GLY A 88 -16.64 -8.64 17.04
N GLU A 89 -16.14 -9.22 15.96
CA GLU A 89 -14.75 -9.65 15.83
C GLU A 89 -13.83 -8.48 15.46
N ILE A 90 -14.25 -7.63 14.51
CA ILE A 90 -13.40 -6.52 14.05
C ILE A 90 -13.24 -5.42 15.12
N ILE A 91 -14.23 -5.25 16.00
CA ILE A 91 -14.15 -4.32 17.14
C ILE A 91 -13.14 -4.78 18.19
N GLN A 92 -12.81 -6.07 18.23
CA GLN A 92 -11.85 -6.68 19.17
C GLN A 92 -10.42 -6.66 18.65
N ASN A 93 -10.10 -5.70 17.81
CA ASN A 93 -8.81 -5.44 17.17
C ASN A 93 -8.35 -6.54 16.19
N THR A 94 -7.62 -6.12 15.19
CA THR A 94 -7.10 -6.97 14.12
C THR A 94 -5.63 -6.65 13.86
N ALA A 95 -4.80 -7.66 13.60
CA ALA A 95 -3.43 -7.48 13.14
C ALA A 95 -3.27 -8.03 11.71
N ILE A 96 -2.66 -7.24 10.81
CA ILE A 96 -2.32 -7.61 9.43
C ILE A 96 -0.79 -7.56 9.30
N LEU A 97 -0.17 -8.72 9.26
CA LEU A 97 1.27 -8.89 9.45
C LEU A 97 1.92 -9.63 8.28
N GLY A 98 3.08 -9.17 7.83
CA GLY A 98 3.79 -9.82 6.73
C GLY A 98 4.92 -8.97 6.17
N ARG A 99 5.91 -9.61 5.55
CA ARG A 99 7.05 -8.90 4.95
C ARG A 99 6.62 -7.89 3.89
N SER A 100 7.54 -7.00 3.49
CA SER A 100 7.30 -6.11 2.35
C SER A 100 6.99 -6.93 1.08
N GLY A 101 5.99 -6.50 0.31
CA GLY A 101 5.55 -7.21 -0.90
C GLY A 101 4.68 -8.46 -0.68
N ALA A 102 4.37 -8.85 0.57
CA ALA A 102 3.52 -10.02 0.85
C ALA A 102 2.02 -9.81 0.54
N GLY A 103 1.58 -8.57 0.29
CA GLY A 103 0.18 -8.26 -0.03
C GLY A 103 -0.60 -7.55 1.08
N LYS A 104 0.05 -7.05 2.17
CA LYS A 104 -0.63 -6.32 3.25
C LYS A 104 -1.55 -5.21 2.75
N THR A 105 -1.03 -4.34 1.88
CA THR A 105 -1.79 -3.22 1.31
C THR A 105 -3.03 -3.71 0.54
N ASN A 106 -2.93 -4.83 -0.18
CA ASN A 106 -4.06 -5.41 -0.88
C ASN A 106 -5.16 -5.89 0.09
N VAL A 107 -4.78 -6.60 1.16
CA VAL A 107 -5.72 -7.03 2.21
C VAL A 107 -6.36 -5.83 2.88
N THR A 108 -5.57 -4.81 3.21
CA THR A 108 -6.06 -3.56 3.80
C THR A 108 -7.07 -2.88 2.88
N PHE A 109 -6.77 -2.72 1.60
CA PHE A 109 -7.69 -2.11 0.64
C PHE A 109 -8.97 -2.92 0.45
N HIS A 110 -8.88 -4.25 0.47
CA HIS A 110 -10.05 -5.11 0.41
C HIS A 110 -10.99 -4.86 1.60
N ILE A 111 -10.45 -4.68 2.80
CA ILE A 111 -11.23 -4.34 3.99
C ILE A 111 -11.79 -2.91 3.88
N LEU A 112 -10.96 -1.91 3.53
CA LEU A 112 -11.38 -0.51 3.41
C LEU A 112 -12.52 -0.33 2.40
N ASN A 113 -12.46 -1.00 1.24
CA ASN A 113 -13.53 -0.96 0.23
C ASN A 113 -14.87 -1.40 0.83
N GLN A 114 -14.88 -2.50 1.57
CA GLN A 114 -16.09 -3.01 2.22
C GLN A 114 -16.61 -2.08 3.32
N LEU A 115 -15.71 -1.45 4.09
CA LEU A 115 -16.10 -0.46 5.11
C LEU A 115 -16.76 0.75 4.47
N ILE A 116 -16.21 1.27 3.36
CA ILE A 116 -16.79 2.39 2.60
C ILE A 116 -18.18 2.03 2.04
N GLU A 117 -18.33 0.84 1.46
CA GLU A 117 -19.60 0.35 0.93
C GLU A 117 -20.66 0.19 2.03
N LYS A 118 -20.25 -0.31 3.20
CA LYS A 118 -21.13 -0.54 4.36
C LYS A 118 -21.34 0.72 5.22
N LYS A 119 -20.72 1.84 4.85
CA LYS A 119 -20.78 3.12 5.57
C LYS A 119 -20.30 3.00 7.02
N ILE A 120 -19.26 2.21 7.24
CA ILE A 120 -18.57 2.09 8.53
C ILE A 120 -17.39 3.05 8.51
N PRO A 121 -17.38 4.10 9.35
CA PRO A 121 -16.31 5.08 9.34
C PRO A 121 -14.98 4.50 9.80
N PHE A 122 -13.91 5.02 9.23
CA PHE A 122 -12.56 4.68 9.66
C PHE A 122 -11.63 5.91 9.70
N VAL A 123 -10.61 5.83 10.54
CA VAL A 123 -9.45 6.73 10.54
C VAL A 123 -8.21 5.92 10.17
N PHE A 124 -7.51 6.32 9.14
CA PHE A 124 -6.30 5.63 8.66
C PHE A 124 -5.06 6.50 8.83
N MET A 125 -4.09 6.02 9.60
CA MET A 125 -2.78 6.63 9.80
C MET A 125 -1.83 6.13 8.70
N ASP A 126 -1.73 6.86 7.59
CA ASP A 126 -1.03 6.47 6.36
C ASP A 126 0.42 6.96 6.37
N TRP A 127 1.38 6.04 6.46
CA TRP A 127 2.81 6.35 6.47
C TRP A 127 3.39 6.60 5.08
N LYS A 128 2.72 6.11 4.02
CA LYS A 128 3.28 5.98 2.67
C LYS A 128 2.44 6.65 1.58
N ARG A 129 1.40 7.37 1.93
CA ARG A 129 0.44 7.98 0.99
C ARG A 129 -0.22 6.96 0.04
N THR A 130 -0.53 5.78 0.57
CA THR A 130 -1.07 4.68 -0.25
C THR A 130 -2.58 4.74 -0.40
N VAL A 131 -3.31 5.19 0.63
CA VAL A 131 -4.78 5.15 0.68
C VAL A 131 -5.42 6.20 -0.23
N ARG A 132 -4.73 7.30 -0.56
CA ARG A 132 -5.22 8.30 -1.52
C ARG A 132 -5.60 7.70 -2.88
N HIS A 133 -4.96 6.60 -3.27
CA HIS A 133 -5.23 5.94 -4.55
C HIS A 133 -6.58 5.23 -4.62
N LEU A 134 -7.34 5.22 -3.51
CA LEU A 134 -8.75 4.80 -3.49
C LEU A 134 -9.72 5.90 -3.96
N ILE A 135 -9.29 7.18 -4.03
CA ILE A 135 -10.15 8.31 -4.45
C ILE A 135 -10.88 8.05 -5.78
N PRO A 136 -10.23 7.52 -6.85
CA PRO A 136 -10.92 7.28 -8.12
C PRO A 136 -12.12 6.34 -7.98
N ASN A 137 -12.04 5.35 -7.08
CA ASN A 137 -13.08 4.35 -6.86
C ASN A 137 -14.21 4.86 -5.94
N PHE A 138 -13.89 5.79 -5.02
CA PHE A 138 -14.79 6.25 -3.96
C PHE A 138 -14.87 7.77 -3.89
N LYS A 139 -15.23 8.40 -5.00
CA LYS A 139 -15.41 9.86 -5.09
C LYS A 139 -16.29 10.36 -3.94
N ASP A 140 -15.84 11.45 -3.30
CA ASP A 140 -16.55 12.14 -2.21
C ASP A 140 -16.74 11.35 -0.89
N LYS A 141 -16.08 10.19 -0.74
CA LYS A 141 -16.21 9.34 0.45
C LYS A 141 -14.96 9.27 1.34
N LEU A 142 -13.91 10.01 0.99
CA LEU A 142 -12.65 10.04 1.72
C LEU A 142 -12.26 11.48 2.06
N ASN A 143 -11.97 11.75 3.33
CA ASN A 143 -11.33 12.98 3.78
C ASN A 143 -9.84 12.72 3.98
N ILE A 144 -8.98 13.39 3.25
CA ILE A 144 -7.54 13.20 3.35
C ILE A 144 -6.90 14.46 3.87
N TYR A 145 -6.11 14.34 4.93
CA TYR A 145 -5.35 15.41 5.56
C TYR A 145 -3.85 15.14 5.44
N THR A 146 -3.06 16.20 5.30
CA THR A 146 -1.61 16.11 5.06
C THR A 146 -0.82 16.96 6.05
N PRO A 147 -0.82 16.62 7.38
CA PRO A 147 -0.07 17.39 8.38
C PRO A 147 1.42 17.48 8.00
N GLY A 148 2.03 18.62 8.28
CA GLY A 148 3.40 18.94 7.87
C GLY A 148 3.56 19.35 6.40
N ARG A 149 2.48 19.40 5.62
CA ARG A 149 2.46 19.89 4.24
C ARG A 149 1.35 20.92 4.04
N ASN A 150 1.63 21.99 3.26
CA ASN A 150 0.65 23.01 2.89
C ASN A 150 -0.31 22.56 1.76
N LEU A 151 -0.77 21.30 1.80
CA LEU A 151 -1.62 20.74 0.76
C LEU A 151 -3.08 20.67 1.22
N VAL A 152 -3.36 19.90 2.26
CA VAL A 152 -4.67 19.81 2.90
C VAL A 152 -4.50 19.97 4.40
N LYS A 153 -4.93 21.12 4.93
CA LYS A 153 -4.77 21.46 6.34
C LYS A 153 -5.40 20.40 7.24
N PHE A 154 -4.66 20.01 8.27
CA PHE A 154 -5.14 19.15 9.34
C PHE A 154 -5.52 20.05 10.53
N PRO A 155 -6.81 20.36 10.75
CA PRO A 155 -7.24 21.32 11.77
C PRO A 155 -7.31 20.66 13.15
N PHE A 156 -6.22 20.03 13.58
CA PHE A 156 -6.09 19.40 14.89
C PHE A 156 -5.20 20.24 15.79
N ASN A 157 -5.61 20.43 17.03
CA ASN A 157 -4.81 21.04 18.06
C ASN A 157 -4.70 20.07 19.25
N PRO A 158 -3.50 19.55 19.55
CA PRO A 158 -3.27 18.59 20.62
C PRO A 158 -3.60 19.14 22.01
N PHE A 159 -3.66 20.45 22.16
CA PHE A 159 -3.91 21.12 23.45
C PHE A 159 -5.38 21.44 23.71
N VAL A 160 -6.27 21.19 22.76
CA VAL A 160 -7.72 21.33 22.99
C VAL A 160 -8.22 20.12 23.76
N VAL A 161 -8.81 20.37 24.93
CA VAL A 161 -9.37 19.29 25.78
C VAL A 161 -10.61 18.71 25.11
N PRO A 162 -10.75 17.38 25.05
CA PRO A 162 -11.97 16.74 24.56
C PRO A 162 -13.18 17.14 25.38
N PRO A 163 -14.38 17.30 24.77
CA PRO A 163 -15.59 17.68 25.48
C PRO A 163 -15.91 16.76 26.66
N GLY A 164 -16.27 17.34 27.81
CA GLY A 164 -16.68 16.60 29.00
C GLY A 164 -15.53 15.97 29.81
N ILE A 165 -14.29 16.29 29.49
CA ILE A 165 -13.10 15.85 30.22
C ILE A 165 -12.50 17.03 30.97
N GLU A 166 -12.06 16.79 32.22
CA GLU A 166 -11.36 17.80 33.00
C GLU A 166 -9.96 18.07 32.42
N SER A 167 -9.58 19.35 32.34
CA SER A 167 -8.28 19.76 31.78
C SER A 167 -7.09 19.09 32.46
N ASN A 168 -7.13 18.96 33.78
CA ASN A 168 -6.05 18.33 34.56
C ASN A 168 -5.86 16.83 34.22
N VAL A 169 -6.97 16.12 33.96
CA VAL A 169 -6.93 14.71 33.56
C VAL A 169 -6.29 14.60 32.17
N TYR A 170 -6.75 15.43 31.23
CA TYR A 170 -6.23 15.43 29.89
C TYR A 170 -4.76 15.83 29.80
N VAL A 171 -4.37 16.92 30.50
CA VAL A 171 -2.98 17.41 30.52
C VAL A 171 -2.00 16.36 31.03
N ASN A 172 -2.38 15.61 32.06
CA ASN A 172 -1.52 14.52 32.57
C ASN A 172 -1.22 13.48 31.48
N GLN A 173 -2.26 13.02 30.74
CA GLN A 173 -2.08 12.03 29.68
C GLN A 173 -1.40 12.60 28.45
N LEU A 174 -1.70 13.87 28.09
CA LEU A 174 -0.99 14.59 27.03
C LEU A 174 0.50 14.63 27.31
N VAL A 175 0.92 15.02 28.52
CA VAL A 175 2.33 15.08 28.92
C VAL A 175 2.95 13.68 28.96
N ASP A 176 2.20 12.63 29.28
CA ASP A 176 2.68 11.26 29.23
C ASP A 176 2.91 10.80 27.79
N VAL A 177 2.01 11.12 26.84
CA VAL A 177 2.23 10.89 25.40
C VAL A 177 3.45 11.67 24.90
N MET A 178 3.60 12.94 25.29
CA MET A 178 4.76 13.75 24.95
C MET A 178 6.06 13.14 25.48
N SER A 179 6.03 12.67 26.72
CA SER A 179 7.19 12.03 27.34
C SER A 179 7.65 10.78 26.57
N GLN A 180 6.70 9.98 26.10
CA GLN A 180 7.00 8.78 25.32
C GLN A 180 7.52 9.11 23.91
N ALA A 181 6.95 10.13 23.25
CA ALA A 181 7.31 10.52 21.90
C ALA A 181 8.69 11.21 21.84
N PHE A 182 8.94 12.13 22.77
CA PHE A 182 10.14 12.97 22.78
C PHE A 182 11.18 12.55 23.84
N THR A 183 10.97 11.39 24.48
CA THR A 183 11.88 10.85 25.50
C THR A 183 12.15 11.83 26.65
N LEU A 184 11.08 12.41 27.23
CA LEU A 184 11.18 13.38 28.30
C LEU A 184 11.33 12.70 29.67
N GLY A 185 12.33 13.12 30.43
CA GLY A 185 12.48 12.71 31.81
C GLY A 185 11.49 13.39 32.76
N ASP A 186 11.40 12.91 34.01
CA ASP A 186 10.42 13.38 35.01
C ASP A 186 10.49 14.89 35.29
N GLY A 187 11.70 15.48 35.29
CA GLY A 187 11.87 16.93 35.45
C GLY A 187 11.20 17.73 34.32
N SER A 188 11.42 17.34 33.06
CA SER A 188 10.82 18.00 31.90
C SER A 188 9.30 17.80 31.87
N ARG A 189 8.81 16.62 32.25
CA ARG A 189 7.36 16.33 32.42
C ARG A 189 6.72 17.27 33.45
N SER A 190 7.39 17.45 34.61
CA SER A 190 6.90 18.34 35.68
C SER A 190 6.82 19.79 35.20
N ILE A 191 7.86 20.27 34.48
CA ILE A 191 7.90 21.62 33.92
C ILE A 191 6.79 21.82 32.89
N LEU A 192 6.57 20.88 31.99
CA LEU A 192 5.48 20.94 30.99
C LEU A 192 4.11 21.01 31.64
N ARG A 193 3.83 20.19 32.67
CA ARG A 193 2.57 20.28 33.41
C ARG A 193 2.37 21.66 34.04
N LYS A 194 3.41 22.22 34.64
CA LYS A 194 3.38 23.55 35.25
C LYS A 194 3.24 24.68 34.23
N ALA A 195 3.73 24.51 33.03
CA ALA A 195 3.56 25.49 31.95
C ALA A 195 2.16 25.41 31.31
N ILE A 196 1.62 24.22 31.13
CA ILE A 196 0.34 24.01 30.42
C ILE A 196 -0.87 24.31 31.32
N ALA A 197 -0.89 23.84 32.58
CA ALA A 197 -2.04 23.95 33.46
C ALA A 197 -2.52 25.41 33.71
N PRO A 198 -1.66 26.41 33.96
CA PRO A 198 -2.11 27.80 34.16
C PRO A 198 -2.82 28.40 32.97
N ILE A 199 -2.53 27.97 31.75
CA ILE A 199 -3.14 28.50 30.52
C ILE A 199 -4.63 28.21 30.51
N TYR A 200 -5.03 27.01 30.91
CA TYR A 200 -6.46 26.66 31.02
C TYR A 200 -7.14 27.38 32.17
N ASN A 201 -6.44 27.58 33.30
CA ASN A 201 -7.00 28.33 34.45
C ASN A 201 -7.26 29.81 34.12
N GLN A 202 -6.56 30.36 33.12
CA GLN A 202 -6.78 31.72 32.59
C GLN A 202 -7.94 31.78 31.58
N GLY A 203 -8.63 30.65 31.34
CA GLY A 203 -9.77 30.58 30.43
C GLY A 203 -9.41 30.37 28.95
N ASN A 204 -8.14 30.13 28.61
CA ASN A 204 -7.74 29.79 27.25
C ASN A 204 -8.06 28.32 26.98
N LEU A 205 -9.15 28.05 26.27
CA LEU A 205 -9.61 26.71 25.93
C LEU A 205 -8.94 26.12 24.67
N CYS A 206 -8.16 26.93 23.95
CA CYS A 206 -7.48 26.53 22.72
C CYS A 206 -6.01 27.02 22.73
N PRO A 207 -5.18 26.53 23.69
CA PRO A 207 -3.76 26.90 23.74
C PRO A 207 -3.03 26.49 22.47
N THR A 208 -2.04 27.27 22.09
CA THR A 208 -1.15 26.94 20.97
C THR A 208 0.20 26.52 21.49
N VAL A 209 1.02 25.91 20.64
CA VAL A 209 2.43 25.62 20.94
C VAL A 209 3.14 26.89 21.40
N GLY A 210 2.94 28.02 20.71
CA GLY A 210 3.54 29.31 21.07
C GLY A 210 3.11 29.83 22.45
N ASP A 211 1.90 29.55 22.90
CA ASP A 211 1.46 29.93 24.26
C ASP A 211 2.20 29.12 25.33
N ILE A 212 2.45 27.82 25.07
CA ILE A 212 3.18 26.96 25.96
C ILE A 212 4.68 27.34 25.99
N ILE A 213 5.27 27.67 24.85
CA ILE A 213 6.66 28.16 24.75
C ILE A 213 6.83 29.40 25.64
N LYS A 214 5.91 30.38 25.56
CA LYS A 214 5.94 31.59 26.40
C LYS A 214 5.91 31.27 27.90
N GLU A 215 5.13 30.29 28.33
CA GLU A 215 5.12 29.86 29.73
C GLU A 215 6.41 29.12 30.12
N LEU A 216 6.99 28.33 29.21
CA LEU A 216 8.27 27.66 29.42
C LEU A 216 9.43 28.67 29.53
N GLU A 217 9.39 29.78 28.79
CA GLU A 217 10.41 30.85 28.87
C GLU A 217 10.53 31.45 30.27
N LYS A 218 9.42 31.50 31.03
CA LYS A 218 9.39 32.00 32.42
C LYS A 218 10.09 31.07 33.41
N VAL A 219 10.38 29.82 33.05
CA VAL A 219 11.10 28.86 33.91
C VAL A 219 12.56 29.27 33.98
N PRO A 220 13.18 29.32 35.20
CA PRO A 220 14.58 29.70 35.38
C PRO A 220 15.56 28.81 34.61
N ASP A 221 16.59 29.41 34.02
CA ASP A 221 17.65 28.73 33.26
C ASP A 221 18.80 28.25 34.15
N THR A 222 18.57 28.06 35.45
CA THR A 222 19.61 27.75 36.43
C THR A 222 19.56 26.30 36.89
N GLY A 223 20.72 25.69 37.08
CA GLY A 223 20.88 24.36 37.64
C GLY A 223 20.20 23.28 36.80
N ARG A 224 19.61 22.28 37.45
CA ARG A 224 18.89 21.17 36.79
C ARG A 224 17.62 21.63 36.01
N MET A 225 17.03 22.73 36.46
CA MET A 225 15.79 23.26 35.82
C MET A 225 16.07 23.76 34.39
N GLY A 226 17.23 24.40 34.15
CA GLY A 226 17.63 24.85 32.82
C GLY A 226 17.72 23.67 31.83
N GLY A 227 18.35 22.56 32.21
CA GLY A 227 18.43 21.36 31.36
C GLY A 227 17.06 20.73 31.06
N TRP A 228 16.16 20.68 32.04
CA TRP A 228 14.80 20.20 31.85
C TRP A 228 13.95 21.13 30.96
N LYS A 229 14.11 22.45 31.10
CA LYS A 229 13.50 23.48 30.26
C LYS A 229 13.94 23.31 28.81
N VAL A 230 15.24 23.21 28.53
CA VAL A 230 15.78 23.03 27.16
C VAL A 230 15.19 21.77 26.51
N THR A 231 15.03 20.69 27.28
CA THR A 231 14.46 19.47 26.76
C THR A 231 12.95 19.60 26.44
N ALA A 232 12.21 20.32 27.31
CA ALA A 232 10.79 20.61 27.07
C ALA A 232 10.60 21.57 25.88
N MET A 233 11.45 22.59 25.75
CA MET A 233 11.44 23.54 24.63
C MET A 233 11.65 22.83 23.29
N ARG A 234 12.66 21.96 23.17
CA ARG A 234 12.89 21.18 21.93
C ARG A 234 11.69 20.34 21.51
N ALA A 235 10.94 19.77 22.45
CA ALA A 235 9.72 19.07 22.14
C ALA A 235 8.64 19.99 21.56
N MET A 236 8.49 21.20 22.13
CA MET A 236 7.56 22.21 21.64
C MET A 236 7.94 22.72 20.26
N GLU A 237 9.20 23.06 20.03
CA GLU A 237 9.73 23.50 18.73
C GLU A 237 9.50 22.45 17.64
N SER A 238 9.70 21.16 17.96
CA SER A 238 9.42 20.07 17.03
C SER A 238 7.94 19.98 16.64
N LEU A 239 7.02 20.26 17.57
CA LEU A 239 5.59 20.29 17.30
C LEU A 239 5.19 21.55 16.50
N GLU A 240 5.80 22.70 16.77
CA GLU A 240 5.58 23.93 16.01
C GLU A 240 6.00 23.77 14.56
N PHE A 241 7.17 23.21 14.32
CA PHE A 241 7.66 22.89 12.97
C PHE A 241 6.74 21.92 12.21
N SER A 242 6.04 21.05 12.92
CA SER A 242 5.13 20.07 12.33
C SER A 242 3.76 20.65 11.95
N ASP A 243 3.49 21.92 12.26
CA ASP A 243 2.21 22.65 12.01
C ASP A 243 0.97 21.86 12.47
N ILE A 244 1.05 21.26 13.69
CA ILE A 244 -0.02 20.43 14.28
C ILE A 244 -0.82 21.21 15.31
N SER A 245 -0.81 22.54 15.32
CA SER A 245 -1.58 23.33 16.29
C SER A 245 -2.48 24.34 15.61
N SER A 246 -3.71 23.96 15.33
CA SER A 246 -4.73 24.87 14.82
C SER A 246 -5.25 25.78 15.93
N LYS A 247 -5.40 27.08 15.63
CA LYS A 247 -6.05 28.05 16.55
C LYS A 247 -7.58 28.00 16.49
N ASP A 248 -8.13 27.21 15.59
CA ASP A 248 -9.57 27.19 15.32
C ASP A 248 -10.26 26.03 16.03
N GLN A 249 -10.86 26.30 17.17
CA GLN A 249 -11.62 25.35 17.97
C GLN A 249 -12.84 24.79 17.24
N ILE A 250 -13.50 25.59 16.40
CA ILE A 250 -14.67 25.15 15.63
C ILE A 250 -14.25 24.11 14.61
N SER A 251 -13.16 24.35 13.89
CA SER A 251 -12.61 23.39 12.93
C SER A 251 -12.20 22.06 13.60
N GLN A 252 -11.73 22.09 14.84
CA GLN A 252 -11.41 20.87 15.58
C GLN A 252 -12.66 20.06 15.95
N GLN A 253 -13.74 20.70 16.38
CA GLN A 253 -15.00 20.02 16.65
C GLN A 253 -15.58 19.38 15.38
N GLN A 254 -15.51 20.10 14.25
CA GLN A 254 -15.91 19.57 12.95
C GLN A 254 -15.04 18.40 12.51
N LEU A 255 -13.72 18.46 12.75
CA LEU A 255 -12.80 17.38 12.47
C LEU A 255 -13.19 16.12 13.25
N ALA A 256 -13.51 16.26 14.54
CA ALA A 256 -13.96 15.16 15.37
C ALA A 256 -15.22 14.48 14.82
N GLN A 257 -16.21 15.28 14.47
CA GLN A 257 -17.44 14.78 13.87
C GLN A 257 -17.16 14.05 12.54
N LYS A 258 -16.31 14.62 11.70
CA LYS A 258 -15.89 13.95 10.46
C LYS A 258 -15.20 12.61 10.73
N MET A 259 -14.24 12.55 11.67
CA MET A 259 -13.55 11.31 12.00
C MET A 259 -14.47 10.22 12.58
N LEU A 260 -15.52 10.60 13.30
CA LEU A 260 -16.46 9.65 13.89
C LEU A 260 -17.52 9.15 12.89
N HIS A 261 -17.79 9.88 11.82
CA HIS A 261 -18.90 9.60 10.91
C HIS A 261 -18.49 9.40 9.45
N GLU A 262 -17.25 9.78 9.08
CA GLU A 262 -16.76 9.75 7.72
C GLU A 262 -15.39 9.06 7.65
N ASN A 263 -15.04 8.60 6.46
CA ASN A 263 -13.74 7.94 6.26
C ASN A 263 -12.63 8.99 6.18
N THR A 264 -11.70 8.93 7.11
CA THR A 264 -10.61 9.89 7.26
C THR A 264 -9.26 9.22 7.07
N VAL A 265 -8.39 9.83 6.28
CA VAL A 265 -7.00 9.42 6.06
C VAL A 265 -6.08 10.55 6.48
N ILE A 266 -5.06 10.24 7.25
CA ILE A 266 -4.05 11.19 7.72
C ILE A 266 -2.70 10.72 7.19
N GLU A 267 -2.17 11.45 6.20
CA GLU A 267 -0.88 11.14 5.60
C GLU A 267 0.25 11.70 6.46
N LEU A 268 1.07 10.81 6.99
CA LEU A 268 2.09 11.14 7.99
C LEU A 268 3.50 11.26 7.40
N ASP A 269 3.66 11.11 6.10
CA ASP A 269 4.97 11.01 5.44
C ASP A 269 5.88 12.22 5.67
N ALA A 270 5.31 13.42 5.76
CA ALA A 270 6.06 14.66 5.97
C ALA A 270 6.45 14.93 7.43
N LEU A 271 5.86 14.22 8.41
CA LEU A 271 6.16 14.42 9.81
C LEU A 271 7.45 13.72 10.24
N ALA A 272 8.18 14.31 11.18
CA ALA A 272 9.29 13.67 11.87
C ALA A 272 8.81 12.45 12.67
N GLN A 273 9.71 11.52 12.99
CA GLN A 273 9.37 10.29 13.71
C GLN A 273 8.75 10.56 15.09
N GLU A 274 9.31 11.52 15.82
CA GLU A 274 8.84 11.92 17.15
C GLU A 274 7.43 12.53 17.05
N SER A 275 7.17 13.36 16.04
CA SER A 275 5.85 13.94 15.80
C SER A 275 4.80 12.89 15.44
N LYS A 276 5.15 11.83 14.70
CA LYS A 276 4.28 10.68 14.44
C LYS A 276 3.99 9.89 15.71
N LYS A 277 5.04 9.61 16.52
CA LYS A 277 4.91 8.93 17.81
C LYS A 277 4.09 9.73 18.83
N PHE A 278 4.01 11.03 18.67
CA PHE A 278 3.15 11.91 19.45
C PHE A 278 1.71 11.92 18.91
N LEU A 279 1.55 12.21 17.63
CA LEU A 279 0.23 12.43 17.03
C LEU A 279 -0.67 11.19 17.05
N ILE A 280 -0.13 10.01 16.72
CA ILE A 280 -0.94 8.77 16.62
C ILE A 280 -1.58 8.40 17.96
N PRO A 281 -0.82 8.24 19.08
CA PRO A 281 -1.42 7.90 20.36
C PRO A 281 -2.36 8.99 20.88
N LEU A 282 -2.01 10.26 20.67
CA LEU A 282 -2.81 11.38 21.12
C LEU A 282 -4.15 11.47 20.38
N LEU A 283 -4.15 11.25 19.07
CA LEU A 283 -5.40 11.25 18.29
C LEU A 283 -6.30 10.08 18.68
N CYS A 284 -5.72 8.90 18.91
CA CYS A 284 -6.47 7.76 19.44
C CYS A 284 -7.07 8.07 20.82
N LEU A 285 -6.31 8.68 21.72
CA LEU A 285 -6.76 9.14 23.03
C LEU A 285 -7.88 10.16 22.92
N TRP A 286 -7.76 11.11 22.01
CA TRP A 286 -8.76 12.14 21.80
C TRP A 286 -10.09 11.57 21.28
N LEU A 287 -10.04 10.65 20.32
CA LEU A 287 -11.21 9.92 19.81
C LEU A 287 -11.84 9.03 20.91
N TYR A 288 -11.00 8.38 21.73
CA TYR A 288 -11.44 7.60 22.89
C TYR A 288 -12.28 8.47 23.84
N TYR A 289 -11.80 9.65 24.23
CA TYR A 289 -12.52 10.55 25.13
C TYR A 289 -13.82 11.09 24.52
N VAL A 290 -13.82 11.43 23.24
CA VAL A 290 -15.07 11.86 22.56
C VAL A 290 -16.10 10.72 22.59
N ARG A 291 -15.68 9.47 22.39
CA ARG A 291 -16.54 8.31 22.46
C ARG A 291 -16.96 7.94 23.90
N LEU A 292 -16.11 8.23 24.87
CA LEU A 292 -16.41 7.95 26.29
C LEU A 292 -17.69 8.64 26.76
N ASN A 293 -17.97 9.83 26.24
CA ASN A 293 -19.18 10.60 26.54
C ASN A 293 -20.40 10.19 25.70
N SER A 294 -20.27 9.21 24.81
CA SER A 294 -21.38 8.71 23.99
C SER A 294 -22.17 7.61 24.71
N PRO A 295 -23.51 7.59 24.65
CA PRO A 295 -24.32 6.60 25.38
C PRO A 295 -24.26 5.20 24.79
N GLU A 296 -23.93 5.05 23.50
CA GLU A 296 -23.88 3.73 22.85
C GLU A 296 -22.56 3.02 23.11
N ARG A 297 -22.63 1.79 23.59
CA ARG A 297 -21.50 0.92 23.92
C ARG A 297 -21.51 -0.35 23.08
N GLU A 298 -20.35 -1.00 22.95
CA GLU A 298 -20.14 -2.34 22.37
C GLU A 298 -20.63 -2.54 20.92
N LYS A 299 -21.09 -1.48 20.24
CA LYS A 299 -21.45 -1.51 18.82
C LYS A 299 -20.35 -0.87 18.01
N LEU A 300 -19.92 -1.51 16.93
CA LEU A 300 -18.91 -0.97 16.02
C LEU A 300 -19.33 0.42 15.49
N LYS A 301 -18.53 1.42 15.80
CA LYS A 301 -18.74 2.83 15.41
C LYS A 301 -17.60 3.40 14.60
N LEU A 302 -16.37 2.95 14.83
CA LEU A 302 -15.17 3.47 14.22
C LEU A 302 -14.12 2.37 14.15
N ILE A 303 -13.34 2.37 13.08
CA ILE A 303 -12.14 1.54 12.97
C ILE A 303 -10.92 2.45 12.77
N ILE A 304 -9.89 2.30 13.59
CA ILE A 304 -8.63 3.03 13.47
C ILE A 304 -7.57 2.09 12.89
N PHE A 305 -7.01 2.46 11.74
CA PHE A 305 -5.92 1.74 11.10
C PHE A 305 -4.59 2.42 11.43
N ILE A 306 -3.61 1.66 11.89
CA ILE A 306 -2.26 2.13 12.21
C ILE A 306 -1.26 1.35 11.36
N GLU A 307 -0.70 2.00 10.34
CA GLU A 307 0.36 1.42 9.51
C GLU A 307 1.72 1.60 10.22
N GLU A 308 2.67 0.67 9.98
CA GLU A 308 3.99 0.60 10.63
C GLU A 308 3.89 0.71 12.17
N ALA A 309 2.96 -0.07 12.73
CA ALA A 309 2.54 0.03 14.14
C ALA A 309 3.67 -0.17 15.15
N HIS A 310 4.76 -0.87 14.77
CA HIS A 310 5.95 -1.06 15.62
C HIS A 310 6.59 0.26 16.07
N HIS A 311 6.36 1.37 15.36
CA HIS A 311 6.89 2.68 15.79
C HIS A 311 6.19 3.24 17.03
N VAL A 312 4.93 2.88 17.26
CA VAL A 312 4.10 3.39 18.39
C VAL A 312 3.68 2.30 19.38
N LEU A 313 3.75 1.04 18.97
CA LEU A 313 3.45 -0.14 19.79
C LEU A 313 4.67 -1.08 19.88
N HIS A 314 5.85 -0.51 20.07
CA HIS A 314 7.09 -1.28 20.13
C HIS A 314 7.19 -2.12 21.40
N LYS A 315 7.73 -3.34 21.25
CA LYS A 315 8.08 -4.19 22.39
C LYS A 315 9.10 -3.49 23.30
N ARG A 316 8.77 -3.38 24.57
CA ARG A 316 9.61 -2.75 25.61
C ARG A 316 10.11 -3.76 26.62
N GLU A 317 11.05 -3.35 27.44
CA GLU A 317 11.45 -4.13 28.61
C GLU A 317 10.30 -4.23 29.62
N GLN A 318 10.19 -5.34 30.34
CA GLN A 318 9.08 -5.65 31.25
C GLN A 318 8.90 -4.64 32.40
N THR A 319 9.91 -3.81 32.68
CA THR A 319 9.91 -2.79 33.74
C THR A 319 9.33 -1.44 33.31
N SER A 320 9.05 -1.24 32.03
CA SER A 320 8.50 0.03 31.53
C SER A 320 6.98 0.10 31.72
N ASN A 321 6.48 1.29 32.14
CA ASN A 321 5.05 1.54 32.29
C ASN A 321 4.34 1.36 30.95
N GLU A 322 3.08 0.88 31.02
CA GLU A 322 2.20 0.76 29.86
C GLU A 322 2.03 2.10 29.13
N THR A 323 2.02 2.08 27.81
CA THR A 323 1.76 3.28 27.01
C THR A 323 0.28 3.60 26.95
N ILE A 324 -0.06 4.86 26.67
CA ILE A 324 -1.44 5.27 26.43
C ILE A 324 -2.09 4.44 25.30
N LEU A 325 -1.36 4.18 24.22
CA LEU A 325 -1.88 3.41 23.10
C LEU A 325 -2.13 1.94 23.46
N GLU A 326 -1.27 1.32 24.28
CA GLU A 326 -1.47 -0.03 24.79
C GLU A 326 -2.71 -0.12 25.72
N MET A 327 -2.90 0.89 26.57
CA MET A 327 -4.10 1.02 27.39
C MET A 327 -5.35 1.10 26.49
N LEU A 328 -5.32 1.93 25.46
CA LEU A 328 -6.44 2.09 24.52
C LEU A 328 -6.76 0.79 23.78
N PHE A 329 -5.75 0.00 23.43
CA PHE A 329 -5.95 -1.31 22.80
C PHE A 329 -6.85 -2.25 23.62
N ARG A 330 -6.84 -2.13 24.94
CA ARG A 330 -7.70 -2.92 25.83
C ARG A 330 -9.09 -2.31 26.02
N GLN A 331 -9.19 -0.97 26.01
CA GLN A 331 -10.40 -0.27 26.43
C GLN A 331 -11.31 0.18 25.27
N CYS A 332 -10.78 0.34 24.07
CA CYS A 332 -11.51 0.90 22.92
C CYS A 332 -12.71 0.05 22.48
N ARG A 333 -12.65 -1.28 22.66
CA ARG A 333 -13.75 -2.21 22.32
C ARG A 333 -15.09 -1.77 22.93
N GLU A 334 -15.10 -1.46 24.22
CA GLU A 334 -16.32 -1.05 24.94
C GLU A 334 -16.95 0.21 24.33
N LEU A 335 -16.13 1.11 23.78
CA LEU A 335 -16.56 2.37 23.15
C LEU A 335 -16.98 2.23 21.69
N GLY A 336 -16.93 1.03 21.14
CA GLY A 336 -17.25 0.79 19.74
C GLY A 336 -16.12 1.13 18.78
N ILE A 337 -14.88 1.22 19.26
CA ILE A 337 -13.69 1.48 18.44
C ILE A 337 -12.89 0.20 18.29
N GLY A 338 -12.72 -0.28 17.05
CA GLY A 338 -11.76 -1.34 16.69
C GLY A 338 -10.45 -0.75 16.21
N ILE A 339 -9.32 -1.37 16.55
CA ILE A 339 -8.00 -0.96 16.08
C ILE A 339 -7.43 -2.05 15.16
N VAL A 340 -6.97 -1.65 13.97
CA VAL A 340 -6.30 -2.52 13.01
C VAL A 340 -4.85 -2.10 12.91
N VAL A 341 -3.94 -2.96 13.33
CA VAL A 341 -2.49 -2.73 13.17
C VAL A 341 -1.98 -3.41 11.91
N ILE A 342 -1.14 -2.70 11.16
CA ILE A 342 -0.52 -3.20 9.94
C ILE A 342 0.98 -3.09 10.12
N ASP A 343 1.70 -4.22 10.06
CA ASP A 343 3.14 -4.23 10.31
C ASP A 343 3.89 -5.29 9.50
N GLN A 344 5.21 -5.12 9.45
CA GLN A 344 6.11 -6.07 8.79
C GLN A 344 6.74 -7.03 9.79
N HIS A 345 6.91 -6.60 11.04
CA HIS A 345 7.70 -7.27 12.07
C HIS A 345 6.85 -7.63 13.32
N PRO A 346 6.08 -8.74 13.29
CA PRO A 346 5.29 -9.16 14.44
C PRO A 346 6.09 -9.34 15.74
N HIS A 347 7.39 -9.66 15.67
CA HIS A 347 8.24 -9.82 16.85
C HIS A 347 8.57 -8.49 17.54
N LEU A 348 8.49 -7.36 16.82
CA LEU A 348 8.73 -6.02 17.36
C LEU A 348 7.50 -5.41 18.04
N LEU A 349 6.31 -5.94 17.78
CA LEU A 349 5.09 -5.44 18.39
C LEU A 349 5.00 -5.82 19.87
N SER A 350 4.45 -4.91 20.67
CA SER A 350 4.28 -5.13 22.11
C SER A 350 3.37 -6.32 22.42
N SER A 351 3.61 -6.96 23.55
CA SER A 351 2.76 -8.08 24.00
C SER A 351 1.33 -7.64 24.28
N ALA A 352 1.13 -6.40 24.72
CA ALA A 352 -0.18 -5.81 24.92
C ALA A 352 -0.96 -5.68 23.61
N ALA A 353 -0.33 -5.21 22.53
CA ALA A 353 -0.95 -5.12 21.21
C ALA A 353 -1.30 -6.51 20.67
N MET A 354 -0.33 -7.43 20.63
CA MET A 354 -0.55 -8.77 20.08
C MET A 354 -1.51 -9.64 20.91
N GLY A 355 -1.50 -9.48 22.23
CA GLY A 355 -2.37 -10.23 23.13
C GLY A 355 -3.82 -9.76 23.14
N ASN A 356 -4.09 -8.54 22.70
CA ASN A 356 -5.43 -7.96 22.61
C ASN A 356 -5.99 -7.89 21.18
N THR A 357 -5.40 -8.62 20.24
CA THR A 357 -5.97 -8.79 18.88
C THR A 357 -6.81 -10.06 18.82
N TYR A 358 -8.07 -9.92 18.44
CA TYR A 358 -8.97 -11.06 18.20
C TYR A 358 -8.63 -11.78 16.89
N THR A 359 -8.37 -10.99 15.83
CA THR A 359 -8.05 -11.52 14.51
C THR A 359 -6.59 -11.22 14.19
N SER A 360 -5.81 -12.26 13.92
CA SER A 360 -4.44 -12.14 13.44
C SER A 360 -4.33 -12.69 12.02
N ILE A 361 -3.92 -11.86 11.08
CA ILE A 361 -3.73 -12.20 9.66
C ILE A 361 -2.23 -12.17 9.37
N PHE A 362 -1.65 -13.32 9.11
CA PHE A 362 -0.24 -13.46 8.77
C PHE A 362 -0.10 -13.78 7.29
N LEU A 363 0.57 -12.91 6.58
CA LEU A 363 1.04 -13.13 5.21
C LEU A 363 2.47 -13.69 5.25
N ASN A 364 3.11 -13.87 4.08
CA ASN A 364 4.47 -14.39 3.99
C ASN A 364 5.45 -13.64 4.92
N GLN A 365 6.25 -14.40 5.67
CA GLN A 365 7.30 -13.92 6.57
C GLN A 365 8.65 -14.48 6.13
N LYS A 366 9.72 -13.74 6.34
CA LYS A 366 11.09 -14.16 5.98
C LYS A 366 12.02 -14.22 7.19
N ASP A 367 11.86 -13.31 8.13
CA ASP A 367 12.68 -13.23 9.33
C ASP A 367 12.34 -14.37 10.31
N PRO A 368 13.32 -15.11 10.85
CA PRO A 368 13.08 -16.21 11.79
C PRO A 368 12.35 -15.79 13.07
N ALA A 369 12.60 -14.57 13.59
CA ALA A 369 11.92 -14.07 14.80
C ALA A 369 10.44 -13.81 14.49
N ASP A 370 10.12 -13.27 13.32
CA ASP A 370 8.75 -13.05 12.85
C ASP A 370 8.01 -14.37 12.63
N ILE A 371 8.68 -15.35 12.00
CA ILE A 371 8.12 -16.70 11.79
C ILE A 371 7.81 -17.37 13.12
N ASN A 372 8.73 -17.32 14.08
CA ASN A 372 8.52 -17.92 15.40
C ASN A 372 7.38 -17.21 16.15
N LYS A 373 7.28 -15.89 16.09
CA LYS A 373 6.19 -15.13 16.70
C LYS A 373 4.84 -15.47 16.07
N ALA A 374 4.77 -15.53 14.74
CA ALA A 374 3.56 -15.89 13.99
C ALA A 374 3.12 -17.34 14.31
N ALA A 375 4.06 -18.28 14.34
CA ALA A 375 3.79 -19.67 14.70
C ALA A 375 3.25 -19.80 16.13
N ALA A 376 3.84 -19.09 17.09
CA ALA A 376 3.37 -19.08 18.47
C ALA A 376 1.94 -18.52 18.60
N VAL A 377 1.60 -17.44 17.90
CA VAL A 377 0.23 -16.88 17.89
C VAL A 377 -0.77 -17.83 17.24
N CYS A 378 -0.37 -18.50 16.15
CA CYS A 378 -1.23 -19.45 15.44
C CYS A 378 -1.27 -20.85 16.08
N LEU A 379 -0.47 -21.09 17.10
CA LEU A 379 -0.33 -22.40 17.76
C LEU A 379 0.13 -23.50 16.78
N LEU A 380 1.02 -23.15 15.83
CA LEU A 380 1.61 -24.07 14.88
C LEU A 380 2.85 -24.77 15.48
N ASP A 381 3.02 -26.02 15.12
CA ASP A 381 4.17 -26.80 15.57
C ASP A 381 5.47 -26.47 14.81
N ALA A 382 6.56 -27.13 15.19
CA ALA A 382 7.87 -26.89 14.58
C ALA A 382 7.92 -27.22 13.07
N ASP A 383 7.12 -28.18 12.61
CA ASP A 383 7.07 -28.58 11.19
C ASP A 383 6.20 -27.62 10.37
N GLU A 384 5.15 -27.06 11.00
CA GLU A 384 4.16 -26.20 10.36
C GLU A 384 4.60 -24.74 10.28
N LYS A 385 5.49 -24.27 11.15
CA LYS A 385 6.00 -22.90 11.13
C LYS A 385 6.64 -22.51 9.79
N LYS A 386 7.16 -23.47 9.03
CA LYS A 386 7.67 -23.25 7.67
C LYS A 386 6.61 -22.69 6.71
N TYR A 387 5.32 -22.88 6.98
CA TYR A 387 4.24 -22.39 6.14
C TYR A 387 4.31 -20.88 5.93
N PHE A 388 4.71 -20.11 6.95
CA PHE A 388 4.84 -18.66 6.81
C PHE A 388 5.89 -18.23 5.78
N SER A 389 6.94 -19.00 5.57
CA SER A 389 7.98 -18.69 4.58
C SER A 389 7.62 -19.10 3.16
N ILE A 390 6.71 -20.06 2.99
CA ILE A 390 6.31 -20.58 1.67
C ILE A 390 4.96 -20.04 1.18
N LEU A 391 4.24 -19.22 1.99
CA LEU A 391 2.98 -18.60 1.57
C LEU A 391 3.17 -17.81 0.27
N PRO A 392 2.38 -18.07 -0.77
CA PRO A 392 2.34 -17.23 -1.96
C PRO A 392 1.84 -15.83 -1.66
N VAL A 393 2.20 -14.86 -2.51
CA VAL A 393 1.65 -13.50 -2.42
C VAL A 393 0.13 -13.53 -2.60
N GLY A 394 -0.59 -12.82 -1.75
CA GLY A 394 -2.05 -12.82 -1.73
C GLY A 394 -2.68 -13.96 -0.95
N GLN A 395 -1.89 -14.86 -0.36
CA GLN A 395 -2.36 -15.86 0.59
C GLN A 395 -1.90 -15.54 2.00
N GLY A 396 -2.63 -16.03 3.00
CA GLY A 396 -2.30 -15.83 4.39
C GLY A 396 -2.91 -16.86 5.33
N ILE A 397 -2.43 -16.85 6.55
CA ILE A 397 -2.95 -17.65 7.66
C ILE A 397 -3.69 -16.73 8.59
N VAL A 398 -4.97 -17.01 8.83
CA VAL A 398 -5.84 -16.25 9.73
C VAL A 398 -6.10 -17.05 10.99
N LYS A 399 -5.92 -16.40 12.13
CA LYS A 399 -6.21 -16.92 13.48
C LYS A 399 -7.28 -16.06 14.12
N LEU A 400 -8.39 -16.69 14.50
CA LEU A 400 -9.46 -16.09 15.31
C LEU A 400 -9.35 -16.62 16.75
N GLN A 401 -9.86 -15.87 17.72
CA GLN A 401 -9.74 -16.27 19.14
C GLN A 401 -10.85 -17.22 19.60
N ASP A 402 -12.12 -16.98 19.25
CA ASP A 402 -13.24 -17.72 19.84
C ASP A 402 -14.02 -18.58 18.83
N ARG A 403 -14.52 -17.98 17.75
CA ARG A 403 -15.42 -18.64 16.80
C ARG A 403 -14.80 -19.89 16.16
N TRP A 404 -13.51 -19.85 15.87
CA TRP A 404 -12.71 -20.95 15.35
C TRP A 404 -11.25 -20.76 15.73
N THR A 405 -10.79 -21.52 16.70
CA THR A 405 -9.48 -21.31 17.32
C THR A 405 -8.31 -21.92 16.57
N SER A 406 -8.55 -22.78 15.59
CA SER A 406 -7.48 -23.33 14.73
C SER A 406 -7.16 -22.39 13.56
N PRO A 407 -5.90 -22.28 13.14
CA PRO A 407 -5.51 -21.38 12.05
C PRO A 407 -6.11 -21.82 10.71
N ILE A 408 -6.46 -20.86 9.86
CA ILE A 408 -7.16 -21.04 8.59
C ILE A 408 -6.28 -20.49 7.46
N HIS A 409 -6.07 -21.26 6.40
CA HIS A 409 -5.37 -20.80 5.20
C HIS A 409 -6.36 -20.13 4.23
N ILE A 410 -6.06 -18.89 3.79
CA ILE A 410 -6.97 -18.08 2.95
C ILE A 410 -6.25 -17.55 1.71
N GLN A 411 -6.99 -17.47 0.60
CA GLN A 411 -6.70 -16.64 -0.56
C GLN A 411 -7.44 -15.32 -0.43
N PHE A 412 -6.73 -14.20 -0.42
CA PHE A 412 -7.32 -12.85 -0.44
C PHE A 412 -7.63 -12.43 -1.89
N PRO A 413 -8.74 -11.72 -2.13
CA PRO A 413 -9.04 -11.16 -3.45
C PRO A 413 -7.99 -10.11 -3.87
N LEU A 414 -7.66 -10.06 -5.15
CA LEU A 414 -6.79 -9.03 -5.69
C LEU A 414 -7.60 -7.76 -5.95
N ILE A 415 -7.15 -6.65 -5.39
CA ILE A 415 -7.73 -5.32 -5.62
C ILE A 415 -6.85 -4.56 -6.61
N ASN A 416 -7.39 -4.28 -7.78
CA ASN A 416 -6.70 -3.49 -8.79
C ASN A 416 -6.77 -2.00 -8.45
N ILE A 417 -5.65 -1.44 -8.02
CA ILE A 417 -5.50 -0.01 -7.75
C ILE A 417 -4.28 0.48 -8.50
N ASN A 418 -4.49 1.53 -9.28
CA ASN A 418 -3.39 2.19 -9.97
C ASN A 418 -2.61 3.06 -8.99
N LYS A 419 -1.49 2.52 -8.49
CA LYS A 419 -0.57 3.24 -7.60
C LYS A 419 0.06 4.41 -8.37
N GLY A 420 0.07 5.59 -7.76
CA GLY A 420 0.55 6.81 -8.39
C GLY A 420 -0.51 7.60 -9.18
N SER A 421 -1.75 7.09 -9.29
CA SER A 421 -2.83 7.79 -10.00
C SER A 421 -3.29 9.10 -9.33
N VAL A 422 -3.05 9.28 -8.03
CA VAL A 422 -3.44 10.48 -7.30
C VAL A 422 -2.20 11.25 -6.86
N THR A 423 -1.86 12.29 -7.61
CA THR A 423 -0.78 13.25 -7.30
C THR A 423 -1.22 14.26 -6.25
N ASP A 424 -0.29 15.07 -5.74
CA ASP A 424 -0.61 16.14 -4.79
C ASP A 424 -1.55 17.18 -5.40
N ASP A 425 -1.41 17.51 -6.69
CA ASP A 425 -2.31 18.43 -7.41
C ASP A 425 -3.74 17.88 -7.50
N ILE A 426 -3.88 16.60 -7.78
CA ILE A 426 -5.19 15.93 -7.83
C ILE A 426 -5.82 15.94 -6.44
N LEU A 427 -5.05 15.65 -5.40
CA LEU A 427 -5.52 15.68 -4.03
C LEU A 427 -5.97 17.08 -3.58
N ALA A 428 -5.20 18.13 -3.92
CA ALA A 428 -5.56 19.51 -3.60
C ALA A 428 -6.91 19.90 -4.22
N ARG A 429 -7.12 19.59 -5.50
CA ARG A 429 -8.38 19.83 -6.21
C ARG A 429 -9.55 19.04 -5.61
N TYR A 430 -9.34 17.77 -5.31
CA TYR A 430 -10.33 16.92 -4.67
C TYR A 430 -10.78 17.49 -3.31
N SER A 431 -9.84 17.90 -2.46
CA SER A 431 -10.13 18.47 -1.15
C SER A 431 -10.84 19.82 -1.23
N ALA A 432 -10.48 20.68 -2.19
CA ALA A 432 -11.16 21.96 -2.42
C ALA A 432 -12.64 21.76 -2.78
N ILE A 433 -12.96 20.77 -3.63
CA ILE A 433 -14.33 20.46 -4.03
C ILE A 433 -15.14 19.92 -2.84
N ASN A 434 -14.57 19.06 -2.02
CA ASN A 434 -15.25 18.48 -0.86
C ASN A 434 -15.53 19.54 0.21
N ASN A 435 -14.60 20.45 0.46
CA ASN A 435 -14.78 21.55 1.39
C ASN A 435 -15.88 22.53 0.92
N ALA A 436 -15.94 22.85 -0.38
CA ALA A 436 -16.98 23.70 -0.94
C ALA A 436 -18.40 23.11 -0.79
N LYS A 437 -18.54 21.77 -0.90
CA LYS A 437 -19.82 21.07 -0.67
C LYS A 437 -20.28 21.17 0.79
N THR A 438 -19.35 21.12 1.74
CA THR A 438 -19.64 21.11 3.18
C THR A 438 -20.04 22.48 3.71
N THR A 439 -19.53 23.59 3.12
CA THR A 439 -19.79 24.96 3.56
C THR A 439 -21.08 25.57 3.03
N GLY A 440 -21.89 24.85 2.26
CA GLY A 440 -23.22 25.32 1.78
C GLY A 440 -23.16 26.53 0.83
N SER A 441 -21.97 26.94 0.37
CA SER A 441 -21.78 28.06 -0.54
C SER A 441 -22.12 27.66 -1.99
N SER A 442 -23.41 27.64 -2.30
CA SER A 442 -23.94 27.29 -3.63
C SER A 442 -23.49 28.24 -4.76
N ARG A 443 -22.89 29.38 -4.47
CA ARG A 443 -22.39 30.33 -5.48
C ARG A 443 -21.03 29.98 -6.06
N ASN A 444 -20.18 29.25 -5.34
CA ASN A 444 -18.84 28.83 -5.84
C ASN A 444 -18.78 27.43 -6.43
N THR A 445 -19.80 26.60 -6.22
CA THR A 445 -19.82 25.23 -6.76
C THR A 445 -20.00 25.17 -8.28
N SER A 446 -20.67 26.17 -8.88
CA SER A 446 -20.77 26.25 -10.35
C SER A 446 -19.45 26.64 -11.00
N VAL A 447 -18.72 27.60 -10.39
CA VAL A 447 -17.40 28.05 -10.86
C VAL A 447 -16.34 26.95 -10.63
N LEU A 448 -16.38 26.26 -9.48
CA LEU A 448 -15.47 25.15 -9.19
C LEU A 448 -15.77 23.90 -10.04
N LYS A 449 -17.05 23.61 -10.31
CA LYS A 449 -17.43 22.56 -11.26
C LYS A 449 -17.02 22.92 -12.69
N HIS A 450 -17.14 24.19 -13.07
CA HIS A 450 -16.71 24.69 -14.37
C HIS A 450 -15.18 24.67 -14.48
N ASN A 451 -14.46 25.08 -13.43
CA ASN A 451 -13.00 24.99 -13.36
C ASN A 451 -12.48 23.55 -13.32
N PHE A 452 -13.26 22.59 -12.78
CA PHE A 452 -12.88 21.18 -12.83
C PHE A 452 -13.07 20.57 -14.24
N SER A 453 -14.04 21.08 -15.02
CA SER A 453 -14.17 20.76 -16.43
C SER A 453 -13.13 21.49 -17.31
N MET A 454 -12.70 22.70 -16.90
CA MET A 454 -11.71 23.51 -17.61
C MET A 454 -10.26 23.10 -17.34
N LEU A 455 -9.99 22.36 -16.24
CA LEU A 455 -8.64 21.87 -15.90
C LEU A 455 -8.36 20.48 -16.49
N GLN A 456 -9.27 19.95 -17.28
CA GLN A 456 -8.90 18.97 -18.30
C GLN A 456 -8.24 19.76 -19.44
N PRO A 457 -7.08 19.36 -19.97
CA PRO A 457 -6.62 19.92 -21.22
C PRO A 457 -7.77 19.83 -22.20
N GLU A 458 -7.98 20.87 -23.01
CA GLU A 458 -9.00 20.93 -24.07
C GLU A 458 -8.81 19.75 -25.03
N LEU A 459 -9.27 18.61 -24.65
CA LEU A 459 -9.60 17.50 -25.52
C LEU A 459 -11.06 17.72 -25.90
N GLY A 460 -11.28 17.95 -27.16
CA GLY A 460 -12.62 18.13 -27.72
C GLY A 460 -13.59 17.12 -27.15
N GLN A 461 -14.83 17.57 -26.93
CA GLN A 461 -15.90 16.84 -26.30
C GLN A 461 -16.00 15.37 -26.80
N VAL A 462 -15.30 14.47 -26.14
CA VAL A 462 -15.57 13.04 -26.25
C VAL A 462 -16.45 12.69 -25.04
N PRO A 463 -17.66 12.20 -25.22
CA PRO A 463 -18.51 11.77 -24.11
C PRO A 463 -17.75 10.70 -23.31
N ARG A 464 -17.55 10.93 -22.02
CA ARG A 464 -17.03 9.90 -21.11
C ARG A 464 -18.11 8.83 -20.95
N ILE A 465 -17.95 7.75 -21.66
CA ILE A 465 -18.72 6.53 -21.43
C ILE A 465 -18.11 5.88 -20.17
N PRO A 466 -18.90 5.58 -19.11
CA PRO A 466 -18.45 4.78 -17.99
C PRO A 466 -17.88 3.45 -18.50
N LEU A 467 -16.90 2.87 -17.85
CA LEU A 467 -16.25 1.62 -18.26
C LEU A 467 -17.25 0.45 -18.48
N TYR A 468 -18.46 0.56 -17.93
CA TYR A 468 -19.56 -0.40 -18.10
C TYR A 468 -20.41 -0.18 -19.38
N ASP A 469 -20.22 0.94 -20.07
CA ASP A 469 -20.94 1.29 -21.32
C ASP A 469 -20.05 1.21 -22.56
N ILE A 470 -18.86 0.61 -22.48
CA ILE A 470 -18.02 0.34 -23.64
C ILE A 470 -18.62 -0.87 -24.36
N PRO A 471 -19.10 -0.75 -25.58
CA PRO A 471 -19.73 -1.87 -26.30
C PRO A 471 -18.66 -2.82 -26.88
N LEU A 472 -17.82 -3.37 -26.01
CA LEU A 472 -16.82 -4.35 -26.35
C LEU A 472 -17.17 -5.68 -25.69
N GLU A 473 -17.27 -6.73 -26.48
CA GLU A 473 -17.41 -8.09 -25.98
C GLU A 473 -16.16 -8.51 -25.20
N ALA A 474 -16.31 -9.44 -24.25
CA ALA A 474 -15.23 -9.88 -23.37
C ALA A 474 -13.91 -10.28 -24.10
N PRO A 475 -13.91 -10.93 -25.28
CA PRO A 475 -12.69 -11.22 -26.02
C PRO A 475 -11.98 -9.96 -26.55
N ALA A 476 -12.73 -8.93 -26.94
CA ALA A 476 -12.18 -7.67 -27.44
C ALA A 476 -11.51 -6.87 -26.31
N PHE A 477 -12.11 -6.87 -25.13
CA PHE A 477 -11.54 -6.24 -23.94
C PHE A 477 -10.22 -6.91 -23.52
N ALA A 478 -10.20 -8.25 -23.45
CA ALA A 478 -8.99 -9.02 -23.15
C ALA A 478 -7.86 -8.76 -24.16
N PHE A 479 -8.22 -8.55 -25.44
CA PHE A 479 -7.25 -8.23 -26.47
C PHE A 479 -6.63 -6.83 -26.28
N ILE A 480 -7.44 -5.84 -25.95
CA ILE A 480 -6.97 -4.47 -25.65
C ILE A 480 -6.10 -4.45 -24.37
N GLU A 481 -6.51 -5.20 -23.35
CA GLU A 481 -5.75 -5.34 -22.12
C GLU A 481 -4.36 -5.97 -22.38
N ASP A 482 -4.28 -7.00 -23.21
CA ASP A 482 -3.02 -7.60 -23.61
C ASP A 482 -2.13 -6.59 -24.40
N VAL A 483 -2.72 -5.73 -25.23
CA VAL A 483 -1.97 -4.67 -25.92
C VAL A 483 -1.38 -3.67 -24.93
N LEU A 484 -2.09 -3.35 -23.87
CA LEU A 484 -1.62 -2.46 -22.79
C LEU A 484 -0.50 -3.08 -21.95
N GLN A 485 -0.68 -4.34 -21.56
CA GLN A 485 0.28 -5.02 -20.70
C GLN A 485 1.57 -5.39 -21.42
N HIS A 486 1.50 -5.64 -22.74
CA HIS A 486 2.60 -6.09 -23.58
C HIS A 486 2.76 -5.24 -24.86
N PRO A 487 3.07 -3.94 -24.74
CA PRO A 487 3.03 -3.00 -25.86
C PRO A 487 4.04 -3.31 -26.98
N ASN A 488 5.11 -4.04 -26.69
CA ASN A 488 6.19 -4.34 -27.64
C ASN A 488 6.08 -5.74 -28.26
N ASP A 489 5.04 -6.53 -27.90
CA ASP A 489 4.86 -7.88 -28.41
C ASP A 489 4.22 -7.89 -29.79
N GLY A 490 4.74 -8.73 -30.67
CA GLY A 490 4.13 -8.99 -31.97
C GLY A 490 2.83 -9.78 -31.88
N VAL A 491 2.01 -9.69 -32.92
CA VAL A 491 0.66 -10.32 -32.97
C VAL A 491 0.69 -11.83 -32.69
N LYS A 492 1.70 -12.57 -33.13
CA LYS A 492 1.79 -14.02 -32.89
C LYS A 492 1.92 -14.39 -31.40
N ALA A 493 2.72 -13.65 -30.64
CA ALA A 493 2.89 -13.87 -29.21
C ALA A 493 1.57 -13.59 -28.44
N ARG A 494 0.85 -12.53 -28.81
CA ARG A 494 -0.47 -12.20 -28.26
C ARG A 494 -1.49 -13.30 -28.48
N TYR A 495 -1.62 -13.77 -29.72
CA TYR A 495 -2.57 -14.82 -30.07
C TYR A 495 -2.36 -16.07 -29.25
N LYS A 496 -1.10 -16.46 -29.06
CA LYS A 496 -0.73 -17.61 -28.21
C LYS A 496 -1.12 -17.37 -26.74
N ARG A 497 -0.86 -16.19 -26.20
CA ARG A 497 -1.15 -15.84 -24.80
C ARG A 497 -2.66 -15.77 -24.53
N LEU A 498 -3.41 -15.24 -25.48
CA LEU A 498 -4.87 -15.15 -25.41
C LEU A 498 -5.59 -16.48 -25.74
N GLY A 499 -4.86 -17.53 -26.11
CA GLY A 499 -5.46 -18.81 -26.50
C GLY A 499 -6.32 -18.76 -27.77
N LEU A 500 -6.10 -17.76 -28.65
CA LEU A 500 -6.91 -17.54 -29.84
C LEU A 500 -6.27 -18.21 -31.06
N SER A 501 -7.10 -18.83 -31.91
CA SER A 501 -6.66 -19.26 -33.24
C SER A 501 -6.26 -18.06 -34.09
N THR A 502 -5.29 -18.23 -35.00
CA THR A 502 -4.84 -17.14 -35.87
C THR A 502 -5.98 -16.48 -36.66
N GLY A 503 -6.94 -17.28 -37.14
CA GLY A 503 -8.09 -16.75 -37.88
C GLY A 503 -9.04 -15.91 -37.01
N THR A 504 -9.35 -16.38 -35.79
CA THR A 504 -10.19 -15.65 -34.83
C THR A 504 -9.51 -14.38 -34.36
N ALA A 505 -8.21 -14.46 -34.04
CA ALA A 505 -7.45 -13.33 -33.54
C ALA A 505 -7.26 -12.24 -34.62
N ASN A 506 -7.04 -12.61 -35.88
CA ASN A 506 -6.97 -11.64 -36.97
C ASN A 506 -8.30 -10.91 -37.18
N ARG A 507 -9.44 -11.64 -37.18
CA ARG A 507 -10.76 -10.98 -37.28
C ARG A 507 -10.99 -9.97 -36.16
N LEU A 508 -10.67 -10.37 -34.93
CA LEU A 508 -10.81 -9.50 -33.76
C LEU A 508 -9.89 -8.29 -33.84
N LYS A 509 -8.63 -8.49 -34.24
CA LYS A 509 -7.67 -7.41 -34.48
C LYS A 509 -8.19 -6.42 -35.54
N ASP A 510 -8.62 -6.93 -36.70
CA ASP A 510 -9.10 -6.11 -37.81
C ASP A 510 -10.39 -5.36 -37.44
N GLN A 511 -11.27 -5.98 -36.66
CA GLN A 511 -12.44 -5.34 -36.08
C GLN A 511 -12.06 -4.19 -35.15
N LEU A 512 -11.13 -4.40 -34.22
CA LEU A 512 -10.67 -3.37 -33.29
C LEU A 512 -9.96 -2.21 -34.01
N ILE A 513 -9.24 -2.50 -35.09
CA ILE A 513 -8.62 -1.45 -35.96
C ILE A 513 -9.71 -0.67 -36.69
N SER A 514 -10.69 -1.36 -37.30
CA SER A 514 -11.78 -0.68 -38.04
C SER A 514 -12.69 0.16 -37.14
N GLN A 515 -12.82 -0.20 -35.88
CA GLN A 515 -13.54 0.56 -34.86
C GLN A 515 -12.73 1.70 -34.24
N GLY A 516 -11.46 1.87 -34.64
CA GLY A 516 -10.57 2.92 -34.14
C GLY A 516 -10.02 2.67 -32.72
N TRP A 517 -10.12 1.44 -32.18
CA TRP A 517 -9.53 1.08 -30.90
C TRP A 517 -8.02 0.86 -30.97
N LEU A 518 -7.56 0.21 -32.03
CA LEU A 518 -6.16 -0.12 -32.26
C LEU A 518 -5.66 0.44 -33.58
N GLU A 519 -4.37 0.67 -33.64
CA GLU A 519 -3.60 0.87 -34.87
C GLU A 519 -2.49 -0.17 -34.93
N ASP A 520 -2.17 -0.66 -36.13
CA ASP A 520 -1.06 -1.55 -36.36
C ASP A 520 0.11 -0.83 -36.99
N GLN A 521 1.30 -1.20 -36.57
CA GLN A 521 2.55 -0.57 -37.03
C GLN A 521 3.59 -1.66 -37.27
N THR A 522 4.25 -1.59 -38.42
CA THR A 522 5.31 -2.52 -38.77
C THR A 522 6.66 -1.94 -38.38
N VAL A 523 7.40 -2.66 -37.55
CA VAL A 523 8.77 -2.34 -37.15
C VAL A 523 9.70 -3.33 -37.81
N ASP A 524 10.73 -2.80 -38.50
CA ASP A 524 11.79 -3.61 -39.10
C ASP A 524 12.78 -4.04 -38.01
N ILE A 525 12.98 -5.34 -37.86
CA ILE A 525 13.87 -5.94 -36.85
C ILE A 525 14.91 -6.77 -37.61
N GLY A 526 16.00 -6.13 -38.00
CA GLY A 526 17.05 -6.77 -38.79
C GLY A 526 16.52 -7.36 -40.11
N GLN A 527 16.45 -8.71 -40.19
CA GLN A 527 15.95 -9.38 -41.41
C GLN A 527 14.46 -9.72 -41.36
N THR A 528 13.77 -9.41 -40.26
CA THR A 528 12.36 -9.74 -40.06
C THR A 528 11.51 -8.50 -39.81
N ARG A 529 10.20 -8.62 -40.05
CA ARG A 529 9.22 -7.58 -39.76
C ARG A 529 8.29 -8.01 -38.66
N LYS A 530 8.08 -7.13 -37.69
CA LYS A 530 7.17 -7.38 -36.57
C LYS A 530 6.02 -6.38 -36.60
N VAL A 531 4.79 -6.87 -36.62
CA VAL A 531 3.61 -6.03 -36.51
C VAL A 531 3.30 -5.84 -35.04
N ILE A 532 3.33 -4.59 -34.59
CA ILE A 532 3.03 -4.17 -33.22
C ILE A 532 1.69 -3.45 -33.25
N LEU A 533 0.87 -3.71 -32.22
CA LEU A 533 -0.42 -3.06 -32.03
C LEU A 533 -0.31 -1.99 -30.95
N ARG A 534 -0.93 -0.85 -31.20
CA ARG A 534 -1.02 0.26 -30.26
C ARG A 534 -2.45 0.74 -30.12
N LEU A 535 -2.76 1.33 -28.97
CA LEU A 535 -4.02 2.04 -28.76
C LEU A 535 -3.98 3.38 -29.50
N THR A 536 -5.07 3.73 -30.17
CA THR A 536 -5.23 5.06 -30.76
C THR A 536 -5.36 6.13 -29.67
N LYS A 537 -5.14 7.40 -30.02
CA LYS A 537 -5.38 8.52 -29.09
C LYS A 537 -6.82 8.53 -28.55
N GLN A 538 -7.78 8.18 -29.39
CA GLN A 538 -9.19 8.10 -29.05
C GLN A 538 -9.45 6.99 -28.02
N SER A 539 -8.91 5.80 -28.23
CA SER A 539 -9.05 4.69 -27.29
C SER A 539 -8.31 4.90 -25.98
N LYS A 540 -7.13 5.51 -26.00
CA LYS A 540 -6.43 5.95 -24.79
C LYS A 540 -7.30 6.90 -23.97
N GLY A 541 -7.92 7.90 -24.63
CA GLY A 541 -8.84 8.82 -23.97
C GLY A 541 -10.09 8.13 -23.41
N ALA A 542 -10.70 7.21 -24.17
CA ALA A 542 -11.86 6.43 -23.72
C ALA A 542 -11.54 5.52 -22.51
N LEU A 543 -10.32 4.99 -22.46
CA LEU A 543 -9.82 4.18 -21.35
C LEU A 543 -9.26 5.01 -20.18
N GLY A 544 -9.29 6.34 -20.27
CA GLY A 544 -8.77 7.24 -19.22
C GLY A 544 -7.26 7.20 -19.07
N LEU A 545 -6.53 6.77 -20.09
CA LEU A 545 -5.07 6.72 -20.12
C LEU A 545 -4.49 8.09 -20.49
N ASP A 546 -3.30 8.40 -19.96
CA ASP A 546 -2.62 9.65 -20.25
C ASP A 546 -2.24 9.72 -21.74
N THR A 547 -2.71 10.77 -22.42
CA THR A 547 -2.40 11.07 -23.83
C THR A 547 -1.37 12.18 -23.97
N SER A 548 -0.85 12.70 -22.85
CA SER A 548 0.02 13.88 -22.80
C SER A 548 1.51 13.58 -22.92
N GLU A 549 1.94 12.32 -22.89
CA GLU A 549 3.33 11.99 -23.17
C GLU A 549 3.62 12.23 -24.65
N PRO A 550 4.45 13.21 -24.99
CA PRO A 550 4.87 13.40 -26.37
C PRO A 550 5.73 12.19 -26.79
N GLU A 551 5.28 11.47 -27.80
CA GLU A 551 6.10 10.44 -28.44
C GLU A 551 7.21 11.16 -29.24
N TYR A 552 8.41 11.27 -28.65
CA TYR A 552 9.58 11.83 -29.32
C TYR A 552 10.22 10.76 -30.19
N GLY A 553 10.06 10.90 -31.51
CA GLY A 553 10.73 10.05 -32.49
C GLY A 553 9.78 9.15 -33.31
N SER A 554 10.36 8.38 -34.25
CA SER A 554 9.61 7.41 -35.03
C SER A 554 9.26 6.17 -34.15
N ILE A 555 8.29 5.40 -34.59
CA ILE A 555 7.83 4.18 -33.91
C ILE A 555 8.98 3.19 -33.71
N THR A 556 9.86 3.07 -34.72
CA THR A 556 11.08 2.26 -34.66
C THR A 556 12.02 2.77 -33.58
N HIS A 557 12.16 4.09 -33.43
CA HIS A 557 12.96 4.71 -32.39
C HIS A 557 12.41 4.38 -30.99
N GLU A 558 11.10 4.59 -30.74
CA GLU A 558 10.45 4.27 -29.46
C GLU A 558 10.50 2.78 -29.13
N TYR A 559 10.33 1.91 -30.10
CA TYR A 559 10.46 0.47 -29.90
C TYR A 559 11.85 0.11 -29.36
N TRP A 560 12.92 0.51 -30.04
CA TRP A 560 14.27 0.19 -29.63
C TRP A 560 14.69 0.86 -28.32
N LYS A 561 14.21 2.08 -28.07
CA LYS A 561 14.41 2.78 -26.81
C LYS A 561 13.88 1.96 -25.63
N ARG A 562 12.66 1.47 -25.73
CA ARG A 562 12.02 0.63 -24.68
C ARG A 562 12.66 -0.76 -24.59
N PHE A 563 13.04 -1.36 -25.69
CA PHE A 563 13.71 -2.65 -25.73
C PHE A 563 15.05 -2.63 -24.98
N TYR A 564 15.92 -1.68 -25.30
CA TYR A 564 17.21 -1.57 -24.61
C TYR A 564 17.05 -1.13 -23.15
N ALA A 565 16.11 -0.27 -22.84
CA ALA A 565 15.78 0.06 -21.45
C ALA A 565 15.40 -1.17 -20.63
N GLN A 566 14.58 -2.05 -21.18
CA GLN A 566 14.20 -3.32 -20.56
C GLN A 566 15.41 -4.22 -20.35
N ARG A 567 16.24 -4.41 -21.36
CA ARG A 567 17.44 -5.24 -21.32
C ARG A 567 18.43 -4.78 -20.24
N PHE A 568 18.61 -3.47 -20.07
CA PHE A 568 19.46 -2.92 -19.01
C PHE A 568 18.83 -3.09 -17.62
N ARG A 569 17.51 -3.00 -17.48
CA ARG A 569 16.82 -3.31 -16.22
C ARG A 569 17.01 -4.77 -15.81
N GLU A 570 16.94 -5.69 -16.76
CA GLU A 570 17.18 -7.14 -16.52
C GLU A 570 18.60 -7.42 -16.07
N GLN A 571 19.58 -6.59 -16.48
CA GLN A 571 20.96 -6.63 -16.01
C GLN A 571 21.19 -5.91 -14.68
N GLY A 572 20.13 -5.39 -14.07
CA GLY A 572 20.15 -4.74 -12.74
C GLY A 572 20.56 -3.28 -12.77
N TYR A 573 20.47 -2.59 -13.92
CA TYR A 573 20.66 -1.15 -14.01
C TYR A 573 19.36 -0.41 -13.63
N HIS A 574 19.51 0.73 -12.96
CA HIS A 574 18.44 1.73 -12.85
C HIS A 574 18.38 2.53 -14.15
N VAL A 575 17.20 2.60 -14.78
CA VAL A 575 17.03 3.17 -16.13
C VAL A 575 16.03 4.31 -16.12
N GLU A 576 16.47 5.46 -16.66
CA GLU A 576 15.69 6.69 -16.83
C GLU A 576 15.55 7.02 -18.33
N PHE A 577 14.40 7.56 -18.74
CA PHE A 577 14.13 8.01 -20.11
C PHE A 577 14.23 9.52 -20.25
N GLU A 578 14.58 10.00 -21.46
CA GLU A 578 14.53 11.41 -21.83
C GLU A 578 15.24 12.33 -20.82
N VAL A 579 16.43 11.92 -20.36
CA VAL A 579 17.15 12.64 -19.31
C VAL A 579 17.67 13.97 -19.86
N PRO A 580 17.28 15.13 -19.27
CA PRO A 580 17.73 16.44 -19.74
C PRO A 580 19.26 16.61 -19.63
N ARG A 581 19.86 17.31 -20.60
CA ARG A 581 21.23 17.79 -20.57
C ARG A 581 21.27 19.27 -21.00
N GLU A 582 22.41 19.93 -20.98
CA GLU A 582 22.55 21.36 -21.31
C GLU A 582 21.95 21.72 -22.68
N SER A 583 21.99 20.82 -23.65
CA SER A 583 21.37 21.01 -24.96
C SER A 583 20.76 19.72 -25.46
N GLY A 584 19.45 19.55 -25.23
CA GLY A 584 18.68 18.36 -25.62
C GLY A 584 18.48 17.34 -24.49
N ARG A 585 18.23 16.08 -24.85
CA ARG A 585 17.97 14.98 -23.94
C ARG A 585 18.71 13.74 -24.40
N VAL A 586 18.98 12.84 -23.45
CA VAL A 586 19.50 11.49 -23.71
C VAL A 586 18.31 10.53 -23.74
N ASP A 587 18.20 9.71 -24.78
CA ASP A 587 17.05 8.80 -24.94
C ASP A 587 16.87 7.86 -23.75
N VAL A 588 17.96 7.21 -23.30
CA VAL A 588 17.98 6.33 -22.14
C VAL A 588 19.27 6.49 -21.36
N VAL A 589 19.19 6.61 -20.05
CA VAL A 589 20.34 6.60 -19.13
C VAL A 589 20.25 5.40 -18.22
N ALA A 590 21.27 4.53 -18.22
CA ALA A 590 21.39 3.38 -17.34
C ALA A 590 22.47 3.63 -16.28
N ARG A 591 22.17 3.31 -15.00
CA ARG A 591 23.09 3.53 -13.86
C ARG A 591 23.17 2.28 -13.00
N LYS A 592 24.40 1.86 -12.70
CA LYS A 592 24.67 0.74 -11.79
C LYS A 592 26.06 0.90 -11.17
N ASP A 593 26.20 0.70 -9.86
CA ASP A 593 27.47 0.67 -9.12
C ASP A 593 28.41 1.87 -9.43
N GLY A 594 27.84 3.07 -9.64
CA GLY A 594 28.58 4.27 -9.99
C GLY A 594 28.86 4.44 -11.50
N GLU A 595 28.61 3.43 -12.31
CA GLU A 595 28.67 3.53 -13.78
C GLU A 595 27.43 4.24 -14.33
N LYS A 596 27.63 5.15 -15.32
CA LYS A 596 26.56 5.87 -16.04
C LYS A 596 26.74 5.65 -17.53
N ILE A 597 25.76 5.02 -18.16
CA ILE A 597 25.75 4.73 -19.59
C ILE A 597 24.66 5.58 -20.25
N ALA A 598 25.03 6.36 -21.27
CA ALA A 598 24.08 7.03 -22.15
C ALA A 598 23.78 6.13 -23.35
N ILE A 599 22.52 5.95 -23.69
CA ILE A 599 22.06 5.14 -24.81
C ILE A 599 21.25 6.04 -25.73
N GLU A 600 21.70 6.18 -26.98
CA GLU A 600 21.06 6.98 -28.03
C GLU A 600 20.56 6.03 -29.12
N ILE A 601 19.29 6.15 -29.48
CA ILE A 601 18.69 5.34 -30.56
C ILE A 601 18.67 6.15 -31.84
N GLU A 602 19.37 5.68 -32.86
CA GLU A 602 19.63 6.46 -34.06
C GLU A 602 19.07 5.81 -35.33
N THR A 603 18.21 6.54 -36.01
CA THR A 603 17.64 6.15 -37.32
C THR A 603 18.46 6.65 -38.51
N GLY A 604 19.61 7.27 -38.26
CA GLY A 604 20.47 7.87 -39.30
C GLY A 604 19.94 9.17 -39.91
N LYS A 605 18.89 9.77 -39.33
CA LYS A 605 18.28 11.03 -39.80
C LYS A 605 18.64 12.24 -38.94
N SER A 606 19.11 12.01 -37.71
CA SER A 606 19.47 13.03 -36.73
C SER A 606 20.93 13.48 -36.81
N ASP A 607 21.27 14.56 -36.10
CA ASP A 607 22.65 14.99 -35.89
C ASP A 607 23.27 14.26 -34.70
N PHE A 608 23.43 12.95 -34.83
CA PHE A 608 23.89 12.06 -33.76
C PHE A 608 25.34 12.37 -33.32
N ILE A 609 26.20 12.98 -34.19
CA ILE A 609 27.57 13.37 -33.81
C ILE A 609 27.52 14.36 -32.65
N ARG A 610 26.66 15.36 -32.76
CA ARG A 610 26.44 16.34 -31.69
C ARG A 610 25.93 15.67 -30.41
N ASN A 611 25.01 14.73 -30.51
CA ASN A 611 24.50 13.98 -29.40
C ASN A 611 25.60 13.19 -28.66
N VAL A 612 26.45 12.47 -29.40
CA VAL A 612 27.59 11.72 -28.85
C VAL A 612 28.59 12.64 -28.18
N GLN A 613 28.96 13.76 -28.82
CA GLN A 613 29.90 14.74 -28.27
C GLN A 613 29.38 15.32 -26.94
N GLN A 614 28.11 15.70 -26.89
CA GLN A 614 27.47 16.23 -25.68
C GLN A 614 27.44 15.21 -24.56
N ASN A 615 27.17 13.93 -24.86
CA ASN A 615 27.18 12.87 -23.84
C ASN A 615 28.59 12.61 -23.29
N LEU A 616 29.63 12.72 -24.14
CA LEU A 616 31.01 12.63 -23.68
C LEU A 616 31.40 13.79 -22.75
N VAL A 617 30.93 15.02 -23.06
CA VAL A 617 31.11 16.22 -22.21
C VAL A 617 30.34 16.09 -20.89
N ALA A 618 29.16 15.53 -20.91
CA ALA A 618 28.30 15.29 -19.72
C ALA A 618 28.83 14.19 -18.78
N LYS A 619 30.05 13.69 -18.98
CA LYS A 619 30.78 12.74 -18.14
C LYS A 619 30.08 11.38 -17.97
N TYR A 620 29.37 10.88 -18.97
CA TYR A 620 28.97 9.49 -19.01
C TYR A 620 30.19 8.58 -19.16
N ASN A 621 30.18 7.46 -18.45
CA ASN A 621 31.28 6.49 -18.52
C ASN A 621 31.34 5.83 -19.89
N LYS A 622 30.16 5.55 -20.46
CA LYS A 622 30.00 4.91 -21.77
C LYS A 622 28.82 5.54 -22.53
N VAL A 623 28.96 5.66 -23.85
CA VAL A 623 27.89 6.09 -24.76
C VAL A 623 27.63 4.96 -25.76
N LEU A 624 26.42 4.40 -25.72
CA LEU A 624 25.98 3.39 -26.68
C LEU A 624 25.12 4.06 -27.74
N VAL A 625 25.50 3.92 -28.98
CA VAL A 625 24.74 4.38 -30.15
C VAL A 625 24.10 3.15 -30.78
N ILE A 626 22.78 3.07 -30.73
CA ILE A 626 22.01 1.95 -31.25
C ILE A 626 21.45 2.32 -32.63
N ALA A 627 22.01 1.78 -33.68
CA ALA A 627 21.52 1.99 -35.05
C ALA A 627 20.32 1.08 -35.32
N THR A 628 19.19 1.64 -35.72
CA THR A 628 17.90 0.91 -35.85
C THR A 628 17.87 -0.05 -37.05
N ASP A 629 18.71 0.13 -38.04
CA ASP A 629 18.82 -0.72 -39.21
C ASP A 629 20.24 -0.68 -39.80
N LYS A 630 20.51 -1.54 -40.78
CA LYS A 630 21.82 -1.66 -41.41
C LYS A 630 22.29 -0.43 -42.13
N ASN A 631 21.39 0.30 -42.81
CA ASN A 631 21.70 1.54 -43.50
C ASN A 631 22.08 2.66 -42.53
N ALA A 632 21.33 2.76 -41.41
CA ALA A 632 21.66 3.66 -40.30
C ALA A 632 23.03 3.31 -39.70
N PHE A 633 23.31 2.03 -39.48
CA PHE A 633 24.59 1.56 -38.94
C PHE A 633 25.77 1.97 -39.80
N GLU A 634 25.76 1.64 -41.11
CA GLU A 634 26.83 1.99 -42.06
C GLU A 634 27.07 3.52 -42.17
N LYS A 635 25.98 4.29 -42.17
CA LYS A 635 26.04 5.76 -42.21
C LYS A 635 26.64 6.35 -40.94
N ILE A 636 26.26 5.81 -39.76
CA ILE A 636 26.75 6.26 -38.46
C ILE A 636 28.21 5.86 -38.27
N GLU A 637 28.57 4.61 -38.61
CA GLU A 637 29.93 4.10 -38.53
C GLU A 637 30.91 4.99 -39.34
N LYS A 638 30.56 5.27 -40.60
CA LYS A 638 31.38 6.14 -41.47
C LYS A 638 31.59 7.54 -40.89
N LYS A 639 30.56 8.13 -40.31
CA LYS A 639 30.66 9.47 -39.74
C LYS A 639 31.39 9.47 -38.38
N LEU A 640 31.21 8.47 -37.53
CA LEU A 640 31.97 8.32 -36.27
C LEU A 640 33.47 8.13 -36.53
N ALA A 641 33.82 7.37 -37.57
CA ALA A 641 35.21 7.17 -38.01
C ALA A 641 35.83 8.49 -38.54
N GLN A 642 35.10 9.25 -39.33
CA GLN A 642 35.55 10.55 -39.85
C GLN A 642 35.76 11.61 -38.76
N GLY A 643 34.92 11.56 -37.70
CA GLY A 643 34.98 12.51 -36.58
C GLY A 643 35.97 12.13 -35.48
N SER A 644 36.75 11.07 -35.63
CA SER A 644 37.63 10.51 -34.57
C SER A 644 36.95 10.33 -33.22
N LEU A 645 35.63 10.07 -33.24
CA LEU A 645 34.78 9.94 -32.02
C LEU A 645 34.72 8.52 -31.46
N LEU A 646 35.25 7.54 -32.19
CA LEU A 646 35.48 6.19 -31.68
C LEU A 646 36.67 6.22 -30.70
N ILE A 647 36.51 6.92 -29.59
CA ILE A 647 37.50 6.93 -28.51
C ILE A 647 37.45 5.56 -27.84
N ALA A 648 38.58 4.85 -27.86
CA ALA A 648 38.73 3.49 -27.40
C ALA A 648 37.97 3.25 -26.05
N GLY A 649 36.92 2.45 -26.11
CA GLY A 649 36.16 1.97 -24.95
C GLY A 649 35.03 2.88 -24.40
N ARG A 650 34.89 4.14 -24.88
CA ARG A 650 33.83 5.05 -24.37
C ARG A 650 32.63 5.21 -25.30
N VAL A 651 32.79 5.03 -26.59
CA VAL A 651 31.69 5.08 -27.58
C VAL A 651 31.61 3.74 -28.29
N GLU A 652 30.44 3.13 -28.25
CA GLU A 652 30.18 1.85 -28.92
C GLU A 652 28.96 1.98 -29.82
N LEU A 653 29.13 1.56 -31.09
CA LEU A 653 28.06 1.49 -32.07
C LEU A 653 27.52 0.05 -32.14
N ILE A 654 26.23 -0.11 -31.97
CA ILE A 654 25.55 -1.41 -31.96
C ILE A 654 24.45 -1.37 -33.02
N LEU A 655 24.38 -2.42 -33.84
CA LEU A 655 23.20 -2.64 -34.69
C LEU A 655 22.09 -3.23 -33.81
N ALA A 656 20.92 -2.62 -33.84
CA ALA A 656 19.79 -3.05 -33.06
C ALA A 656 19.38 -4.49 -33.41
N ALA A 657 19.31 -5.35 -32.39
CA ALA A 657 18.93 -6.76 -32.51
C ALA A 657 18.16 -7.20 -31.24
N GLU A 658 17.12 -8.04 -31.44
CA GLU A 658 16.39 -8.74 -30.36
C GLU A 658 17.21 -9.88 -29.74
#